data_39723490a2a1e5db0eae27a0cdbf75da
#
_entry.id   39723490a2a1e5db0eae27a0cdbf75da
#
_cell.length_a   1.000
_cell.length_b   1.000
_cell.length_c   1.000
_cell.angle_alpha   90.00
_cell.angle_beta   90.00
_cell.angle_gamma   90.00
#
_symmetry.space_group_name_H-M   'P 1'
#
loop_
_entity.id
_entity.type
_entity.pdbx_description
1 polymer ?
#
loop_
_entity_poly.entity_id
_entity_poly.type
_entity_poly.pdbx_seq_one_letter_code
_entity_poly.pdbx_strand_id
1 'polypeptide(L)'
;MILSDPIFTTLDPDQRRAVLHDGGPLLLVAGAGSGKTRAIVARIVRLLRDGVPAGSILGITFTNRAAGEMRERVAKALISGGEPSAGDAAALSFRGGARAAGVPWLGTFHAFGAILLRRHGGRIGLSPRFVIYDTRDQHDVLKRILKDLNVDEKKFPPAKFGWLIERAKRDGVSVEQAALSAGWRVVTTAGQVGKAYDEALAEAGAVDFTDLIRLPVTLLRGAPDVLAAVRSDYRHLLVDEFQDVDGAQAELTELIARGADSFCAVGDEDQSIYGWRGASAAPMLSFEGRHPGAKVIHLSTNYRSRAAILSVAGALISKNRSRREKKITPAREGGERPAMSVYADQEEEAREVAAAVAREIRAGVAPTEIAVFYRVNAQSRAVEDALRMLRIPYVLRGALSFYERAAVRDAVSYLKWFLHPDDAVSLKRLLKFPRRGVGEVTLEKARAAARREGIPPSGALTRIPNLAPLFSFRALWLVELPQMSPAEALHALLSGAGYLDALEASAREPGEGREGAGREEDLEHVRELLRVAEAFTGTGEEGLLEFLEKVTLAAEEAGGEESEAVRLMTLHNAKGLEFDVVFLVGLEDGLLPHSRSVDSPHEIEEERRLFYVGLTRARERVFLSLVRRRNLFGSYRDAVPSRFLYDLPASLVRRTDGALPESSEQGRGSFGGTGPGRHVTAHREPLYEEENPPTRPRKVRHPVFGEGRVESVQGEGLDRKIIARFPVYGLKKILVRAVAMEFLD
;
A
#
# COMPACT_ATOMS: atom_id res chain seq x y z
N MET A 1 -35.36 -22.20 12.14
CA MET A 1 -34.27 -22.51 13.12
C MET A 1 -33.00 -21.64 12.90
N ILE A 2 -32.62 -21.28 11.66
CA ILE A 2 -31.44 -20.42 11.39
C ILE A 2 -31.62 -18.99 11.92
N LEU A 3 -32.81 -18.42 11.83
CA LEU A 3 -33.10 -17.02 12.22
C LEU A 3 -33.12 -16.75 13.73
N SER A 4 -33.06 -17.78 14.59
CA SER A 4 -33.01 -17.62 16.04
C SER A 4 -31.59 -17.48 16.59
N ASP A 5 -30.58 -17.62 15.74
CA ASP A 5 -29.19 -17.47 16.13
C ASP A 5 -28.83 -16.00 16.39
N PRO A 6 -28.07 -15.70 17.46
CA PRO A 6 -27.66 -14.34 17.83
C PRO A 6 -27.00 -13.55 16.69
N ILE A 7 -26.24 -14.20 15.81
CA ILE A 7 -25.58 -13.53 14.67
C ILE A 7 -26.61 -12.94 13.69
N PHE A 8 -27.80 -13.58 13.51
CA PHE A 8 -28.82 -13.12 12.59
C PHE A 8 -29.87 -12.23 13.25
N THR A 9 -30.17 -12.42 14.53
CA THR A 9 -31.16 -11.63 15.28
C THR A 9 -30.73 -10.18 15.48
N THR A 10 -29.41 -9.95 15.53
CA THR A 10 -28.82 -8.62 15.75
C THR A 10 -28.53 -7.84 14.45
N LEU A 11 -28.87 -8.40 13.27
CA LEU A 11 -28.73 -7.72 11.99
C LEU A 11 -29.88 -6.72 11.77
N ASP A 12 -29.54 -5.56 11.23
CA ASP A 12 -30.55 -4.63 10.74
C ASP A 12 -31.27 -5.18 9.48
N PRO A 13 -32.38 -4.55 9.06
CA PRO A 13 -33.14 -5.03 7.89
C PRO A 13 -32.32 -5.11 6.61
N ASP A 14 -31.40 -4.17 6.36
CA ASP A 14 -30.59 -4.14 5.14
C ASP A 14 -29.52 -5.24 5.18
N GLN A 15 -28.81 -5.37 6.32
CA GLN A 15 -27.88 -6.46 6.57
C GLN A 15 -28.55 -7.82 6.46
N ARG A 16 -29.73 -7.98 7.03
CA ARG A 16 -30.50 -9.22 6.94
C ARG A 16 -30.88 -9.56 5.51
N ARG A 17 -31.35 -8.59 4.71
CA ARG A 17 -31.63 -8.79 3.28
C ARG A 17 -30.39 -9.24 2.52
N ALA A 18 -29.22 -8.64 2.83
CA ALA A 18 -27.94 -8.99 2.22
C ALA A 18 -27.50 -10.42 2.57
N VAL A 19 -27.66 -10.81 3.83
CA VAL A 19 -27.29 -12.16 4.31
C VAL A 19 -28.21 -13.22 3.74
N LEU A 20 -29.51 -12.95 3.63
CA LEU A 20 -30.52 -13.88 3.14
C LEU A 20 -30.66 -13.93 1.61
N HIS A 21 -29.91 -13.14 0.87
CA HIS A 21 -29.96 -13.19 -0.60
C HIS A 21 -29.46 -14.54 -1.12
N ASP A 22 -30.31 -15.23 -1.88
CA ASP A 22 -30.03 -16.57 -2.39
C ASP A 22 -29.45 -16.51 -3.81
N GLY A 23 -28.22 -17.03 -3.94
CA GLY A 23 -27.57 -17.24 -5.24
C GLY A 23 -27.27 -15.98 -6.04
N GLY A 24 -26.60 -16.13 -7.17
CA GLY A 24 -26.30 -15.08 -8.14
C GLY A 24 -25.40 -13.93 -7.66
N PRO A 25 -25.26 -12.90 -8.49
CA PRO A 25 -24.42 -11.75 -8.17
C PRO A 25 -25.14 -10.75 -7.24
N LEU A 26 -24.45 -10.35 -6.19
CA LEU A 26 -24.88 -9.38 -5.19
C LEU A 26 -23.83 -8.29 -5.01
N LEU A 27 -24.22 -7.04 -5.10
CA LEU A 27 -23.40 -5.90 -4.72
C LEU A 27 -23.95 -5.29 -3.41
N LEU A 28 -23.12 -5.27 -2.38
CA LEU A 28 -23.36 -4.53 -1.14
C LEU A 28 -22.67 -3.18 -1.20
N VAL A 29 -23.45 -2.12 -1.33
CA VAL A 29 -22.96 -0.74 -1.24
C VAL A 29 -23.05 -0.32 0.22
N ALA A 30 -21.92 -0.22 0.88
CA ALA A 30 -21.85 -0.16 2.32
C ALA A 30 -20.94 0.97 2.80
N GLY A 31 -21.52 2.09 3.22
CA GLY A 31 -20.78 3.24 3.73
C GLY A 31 -19.87 2.93 4.92
N ALA A 32 -19.02 3.89 5.29
CA ALA A 32 -18.19 3.77 6.48
C ALA A 32 -19.06 3.43 7.71
N GLY A 33 -18.60 2.48 8.55
CA GLY A 33 -19.30 2.14 9.80
C GLY A 33 -20.66 1.44 9.65
N SER A 34 -21.04 0.98 8.45
CA SER A 34 -22.34 0.29 8.20
C SER A 34 -22.35 -1.20 8.54
N GLY A 35 -21.23 -1.73 9.03
CA GLY A 35 -21.14 -3.16 9.38
C GLY A 35 -20.88 -4.09 8.19
N LYS A 36 -20.16 -3.63 7.16
CA LYS A 36 -19.72 -4.45 6.00
C LYS A 36 -19.24 -5.83 6.42
N THR A 37 -18.18 -5.87 7.23
CA THR A 37 -17.54 -7.12 7.68
C THR A 37 -18.53 -8.01 8.43
N ARG A 38 -19.43 -7.43 9.23
CA ARG A 38 -20.48 -8.18 9.94
C ARG A 38 -21.44 -8.87 8.95
N ALA A 39 -21.86 -8.18 7.91
CA ALA A 39 -22.72 -8.74 6.87
C ALA A 39 -22.02 -9.88 6.10
N ILE A 40 -20.73 -9.72 5.76
CA ILE A 40 -19.93 -10.76 5.10
C ILE A 40 -19.81 -11.99 6.00
N VAL A 41 -19.41 -11.82 7.26
CA VAL A 41 -19.24 -12.90 8.23
C VAL A 41 -20.58 -13.64 8.41
N ALA A 42 -21.68 -12.92 8.64
CA ALA A 42 -23.01 -13.53 8.79
C ALA A 42 -23.43 -14.30 7.52
N ARG A 43 -23.09 -13.79 6.31
CA ARG A 43 -23.36 -14.50 5.05
C ARG A 43 -22.55 -15.80 4.93
N ILE A 44 -21.27 -15.78 5.29
CA ILE A 44 -20.43 -16.99 5.31
C ILE A 44 -20.99 -18.02 6.30
N VAL A 45 -21.33 -17.60 7.52
CA VAL A 45 -21.92 -18.47 8.55
C VAL A 45 -23.24 -19.05 8.07
N ARG A 46 -24.10 -18.25 7.41
CA ARG A 46 -25.33 -18.74 6.80
C ARG A 46 -25.05 -19.84 5.79
N LEU A 47 -24.16 -19.61 4.80
CA LEU A 47 -23.82 -20.61 3.77
C LEU A 47 -23.38 -21.94 4.42
N LEU A 48 -22.52 -21.87 5.43
CA LEU A 48 -22.05 -23.07 6.15
C LEU A 48 -23.19 -23.80 6.86
N ARG A 49 -24.15 -23.06 7.46
CA ARG A 49 -25.32 -23.66 8.12
C ARG A 49 -26.35 -24.21 7.16
N ASP A 50 -26.41 -23.67 5.94
CA ASP A 50 -27.22 -24.21 4.85
C ASP A 50 -26.60 -25.47 4.23
N GLY A 51 -25.46 -25.95 4.77
CA GLY A 51 -24.79 -27.17 4.33
C GLY A 51 -23.83 -26.98 3.15
N VAL A 52 -23.49 -25.73 2.80
CA VAL A 52 -22.48 -25.44 1.76
C VAL A 52 -21.13 -25.94 2.25
N PRO A 53 -20.41 -26.77 1.47
CA PRO A 53 -19.09 -27.22 1.85
C PRO A 53 -18.14 -26.04 2.06
N ALA A 54 -17.47 -25.99 3.21
CA ALA A 54 -16.61 -24.86 3.56
C ALA A 54 -15.52 -24.61 2.51
N GLY A 55 -14.92 -25.66 1.95
CA GLY A 55 -13.93 -25.55 0.87
C GLY A 55 -14.45 -24.95 -0.43
N SER A 56 -15.78 -24.82 -0.61
CA SER A 56 -16.37 -24.16 -1.79
C SER A 56 -16.58 -22.64 -1.60
N ILE A 57 -16.25 -22.11 -0.42
CA ILE A 57 -16.37 -20.69 -0.11
C ILE A 57 -15.00 -20.02 -0.21
N LEU A 58 -14.91 -19.01 -1.06
CA LEU A 58 -13.74 -18.17 -1.26
C LEU A 58 -14.05 -16.74 -0.81
N GLY A 59 -13.42 -16.29 0.27
CA GLY A 59 -13.53 -14.91 0.76
C GLY A 59 -12.20 -14.17 0.55
N ILE A 60 -12.26 -13.09 -0.22
CA ILE A 60 -11.08 -12.27 -0.52
C ILE A 60 -11.26 -10.89 0.09
N THR A 61 -10.20 -10.39 0.72
CA THR A 61 -10.12 -9.03 1.27
C THR A 61 -8.81 -8.36 0.88
N PHE A 62 -8.69 -7.05 1.18
CA PHE A 62 -7.55 -6.27 0.74
C PHE A 62 -6.30 -6.48 1.62
N THR A 63 -6.46 -6.70 2.94
CA THR A 63 -5.33 -6.82 3.89
C THR A 63 -5.35 -8.13 4.67
N ASN A 64 -4.16 -8.60 5.09
CA ASN A 64 -4.02 -9.80 5.91
C ASN A 64 -4.69 -9.62 7.27
N ARG A 65 -4.67 -8.40 7.83
CA ARG A 65 -5.38 -8.06 9.06
C ARG A 65 -6.88 -8.27 8.92
N ALA A 66 -7.49 -7.72 7.86
CA ALA A 66 -8.93 -7.89 7.60
C ALA A 66 -9.29 -9.37 7.37
N ALA A 67 -8.42 -10.12 6.67
CA ALA A 67 -8.58 -11.57 6.53
C ALA A 67 -8.51 -12.30 7.88
N GLY A 68 -7.57 -11.91 8.75
CA GLY A 68 -7.43 -12.44 10.10
C GLY A 68 -8.67 -12.18 10.97
N GLU A 69 -9.13 -10.93 11.01
CA GLU A 69 -10.35 -10.55 11.74
C GLU A 69 -11.59 -11.28 11.20
N MET A 70 -11.68 -11.46 9.89
CA MET A 70 -12.79 -12.19 9.27
C MET A 70 -12.80 -13.66 9.68
N ARG A 71 -11.63 -14.34 9.64
CA ARG A 71 -11.45 -15.72 10.09
C ARG A 71 -11.87 -15.89 11.55
N GLU A 72 -11.36 -15.03 12.43
CA GLU A 72 -11.66 -15.08 13.86
C GLU A 72 -13.17 -14.91 14.13
N ARG A 73 -13.81 -13.96 13.44
CA ARG A 73 -15.26 -13.72 13.61
C ARG A 73 -16.10 -14.87 13.08
N VAL A 74 -15.70 -15.49 11.95
CA VAL A 74 -16.38 -16.69 11.41
C VAL A 74 -16.20 -17.84 12.40
N ALA A 75 -15.00 -18.06 12.91
CA ALA A 75 -14.71 -19.10 13.90
C ALA A 75 -15.56 -18.93 15.16
N LYS A 76 -15.56 -17.74 15.77
CA LYS A 76 -16.39 -17.43 16.97
C LYS A 76 -17.88 -17.66 16.72
N ALA A 77 -18.37 -17.32 15.55
CA ALA A 77 -19.79 -17.49 15.21
C ALA A 77 -20.20 -18.95 14.98
N LEU A 78 -19.26 -19.82 14.61
CA LEU A 78 -19.52 -21.26 14.42
C LEU A 78 -19.53 -22.03 15.75
N ILE A 79 -18.77 -21.55 16.75
CA ILE A 79 -18.70 -22.14 18.10
C ILE A 79 -19.91 -21.66 18.90
N SER A 80 -21.01 -22.40 18.83
CA SER A 80 -22.25 -22.05 19.53
C SER A 80 -22.08 -22.14 21.05
N GLY A 81 -22.00 -21.01 21.76
CA GLY A 81 -22.31 -20.89 23.20
C GLY A 81 -21.18 -21.09 24.20
N GLY A 82 -19.91 -21.15 23.80
CA GLY A 82 -18.79 -21.23 24.72
C GLY A 82 -17.54 -20.50 24.19
N GLU A 83 -16.64 -20.09 25.07
CA GLU A 83 -15.32 -19.67 24.63
C GLU A 83 -14.60 -20.83 23.94
N PRO A 84 -14.01 -20.62 22.74
CA PRO A 84 -13.28 -21.68 22.07
C PRO A 84 -12.14 -22.18 22.96
N SER A 85 -12.04 -23.48 23.11
CA SER A 85 -10.85 -24.06 23.74
C SER A 85 -9.61 -23.73 22.87
N ALA A 86 -8.44 -23.68 23.49
CA ALA A 86 -7.19 -23.49 22.76
C ALA A 86 -7.02 -24.52 21.61
N GLY A 87 -7.61 -25.71 21.74
CA GLY A 87 -7.65 -26.76 20.71
C GLY A 87 -8.59 -26.41 19.55
N ASP A 88 -9.75 -25.80 19.82
CA ASP A 88 -10.71 -25.41 18.81
C ASP A 88 -10.21 -24.19 18.02
N ALA A 89 -9.57 -23.22 18.70
CA ALA A 89 -8.89 -22.09 18.06
C ALA A 89 -7.71 -22.55 17.18
N ALA A 90 -6.97 -23.57 17.60
CA ALA A 90 -5.90 -24.18 16.81
C ALA A 90 -6.42 -24.99 15.61
N ALA A 91 -7.58 -25.66 15.75
CA ALA A 91 -8.23 -26.38 14.65
C ALA A 91 -8.87 -25.43 13.61
N LEU A 92 -9.27 -24.24 14.08
CA LEU A 92 -9.79 -23.13 13.26
C LEU A 92 -8.67 -22.16 12.84
N SER A 93 -7.46 -22.24 13.42
CA SER A 93 -6.29 -21.55 12.96
C SER A 93 -5.95 -22.07 11.56
N PHE A 94 -5.96 -21.17 10.64
CA PHE A 94 -5.75 -21.40 9.21
C PHE A 94 -4.44 -22.15 8.98
N ARG A 95 -4.52 -23.43 8.63
CA ARG A 95 -3.39 -24.16 8.08
C ARG A 95 -3.25 -23.73 6.64
N GLY A 96 -2.22 -22.91 6.35
CA GLY A 96 -1.94 -22.46 5.01
C GLY A 96 -1.74 -23.61 4.04
N GLY A 97 -2.16 -23.40 2.81
CA GLY A 97 -1.90 -24.32 1.71
C GLY A 97 -2.77 -25.57 1.64
N ALA A 98 -3.01 -26.25 2.72
CA ALA A 98 -3.88 -27.41 2.75
C ALA A 98 -5.33 -27.02 3.03
N ARG A 99 -6.29 -27.49 2.22
CA ARG A 99 -7.72 -27.41 2.53
C ARG A 99 -7.96 -28.14 3.86
N ALA A 100 -7.99 -27.39 4.96
CA ALA A 100 -8.50 -27.95 6.21
C ALA A 100 -9.98 -28.26 6.00
N ALA A 101 -10.37 -29.53 6.08
CA ALA A 101 -11.76 -29.92 5.97
C ALA A 101 -12.57 -29.14 7.01
N GLY A 102 -13.55 -28.36 6.57
CA GLY A 102 -14.47 -27.66 7.44
C GLY A 102 -14.27 -26.14 7.60
N VAL A 103 -13.30 -25.51 6.94
CA VAL A 103 -13.08 -24.04 7.03
C VAL A 103 -13.09 -23.39 5.63
N PRO A 104 -13.79 -22.24 5.44
CA PRO A 104 -13.72 -21.45 4.20
C PRO A 104 -12.30 -20.94 3.94
N TRP A 105 -11.93 -20.77 2.69
CA TRP A 105 -10.70 -20.04 2.38
C TRP A 105 -10.93 -18.53 2.48
N LEU A 106 -10.24 -17.87 3.40
CA LEU A 106 -10.33 -16.42 3.65
C LEU A 106 -8.92 -15.82 3.63
N GLY A 107 -8.65 -14.91 2.71
CA GLY A 107 -7.30 -14.35 2.53
C GLY A 107 -7.28 -13.12 1.65
N THR A 108 -6.06 -12.71 1.24
CA THR A 108 -5.85 -11.60 0.30
C THR A 108 -5.77 -12.10 -1.15
N PHE A 109 -5.92 -11.20 -2.13
CA PHE A 109 -5.70 -11.52 -3.54
C PHE A 109 -4.32 -12.13 -3.81
N HIS A 110 -3.27 -11.56 -3.20
CA HIS A 110 -1.90 -12.02 -3.37
C HIS A 110 -1.69 -13.45 -2.81
N ALA A 111 -2.23 -13.72 -1.62
CA ALA A 111 -2.17 -15.06 -1.03
C ALA A 111 -2.94 -16.08 -1.88
N PHE A 112 -4.09 -15.71 -2.42
CA PHE A 112 -4.84 -16.58 -3.33
C PHE A 112 -4.08 -16.82 -4.63
N GLY A 113 -3.49 -15.79 -5.21
CA GLY A 113 -2.66 -15.88 -6.40
C GLY A 113 -1.45 -16.79 -6.21
N ALA A 114 -0.76 -16.66 -5.07
CA ALA A 114 0.36 -17.53 -4.74
C ALA A 114 -0.06 -19.01 -4.68
N ILE A 115 -1.21 -19.32 -4.05
CA ILE A 115 -1.75 -20.71 -4.01
C ILE A 115 -2.05 -21.24 -5.41
N LEU A 116 -2.70 -20.44 -6.26
CA LEU A 116 -2.99 -20.83 -7.64
C LEU A 116 -1.70 -21.13 -8.42
N LEU A 117 -0.69 -20.27 -8.27
CA LEU A 117 0.59 -20.43 -8.95
C LEU A 117 1.37 -21.64 -8.43
N ARG A 118 1.36 -21.92 -7.11
CA ARG A 118 2.00 -23.11 -6.56
C ARG A 118 1.36 -24.40 -7.07
N ARG A 119 0.03 -24.44 -7.19
CA ARG A 119 -0.71 -25.62 -7.64
C ARG A 119 -0.66 -25.84 -9.16
N HIS A 120 -0.72 -24.77 -9.92
CA HIS A 120 -0.95 -24.85 -11.36
C HIS A 120 0.09 -24.08 -12.20
N GLY A 121 1.03 -23.37 -11.57
CA GLY A 121 2.03 -22.53 -12.26
C GLY A 121 2.92 -23.32 -13.24
N GLY A 122 3.10 -24.61 -13.04
CA GLY A 122 3.79 -25.46 -14.00
C GLY A 122 3.23 -25.41 -15.43
N ARG A 123 1.93 -25.08 -15.59
CA ARG A 123 1.27 -24.89 -16.90
C ARG A 123 1.79 -23.65 -17.66
N ILE A 124 2.38 -22.71 -16.95
CA ILE A 124 3.00 -21.48 -17.51
C ILE A 124 4.52 -21.45 -17.29
N GLY A 125 5.14 -22.62 -16.98
CA GLY A 125 6.57 -22.76 -16.78
C GLY A 125 7.10 -22.25 -15.44
N LEU A 126 6.24 -21.91 -14.48
CA LEU A 126 6.64 -21.47 -13.16
C LEU A 126 6.79 -22.66 -12.21
N SER A 127 7.96 -22.76 -11.55
CA SER A 127 8.19 -23.77 -10.50
C SER A 127 7.25 -23.53 -9.32
N PRO A 128 6.68 -24.56 -8.68
CA PRO A 128 5.89 -24.40 -7.46
C PRO A 128 6.70 -23.85 -6.28
N ARG A 129 8.03 -23.92 -6.37
CA ARG A 129 8.97 -23.45 -5.34
C ARG A 129 9.40 -21.99 -5.52
N PHE A 130 8.74 -21.21 -6.38
CA PHE A 130 9.13 -19.82 -6.62
C PHE A 130 9.26 -19.00 -5.31
N VAL A 131 10.18 -18.06 -5.29
CA VAL A 131 10.30 -17.05 -4.22
C VAL A 131 9.57 -15.76 -4.60
N ILE A 132 9.09 -15.05 -3.59
CA ILE A 132 8.43 -13.76 -3.78
C ILE A 132 9.43 -12.65 -3.45
N TYR A 133 9.66 -11.75 -4.41
CA TYR A 133 10.48 -10.57 -4.24
C TYR A 133 9.64 -9.39 -3.75
N ASP A 134 10.07 -8.80 -2.63
CA ASP A 134 9.50 -7.56 -2.12
C ASP A 134 10.02 -6.34 -2.90
N THR A 135 9.49 -5.16 -2.59
CA THR A 135 9.89 -3.88 -3.25
C THR A 135 11.39 -3.59 -3.11
N ARG A 136 12.05 -4.05 -2.04
CA ARG A 136 13.49 -3.85 -1.86
C ARG A 136 14.30 -4.86 -2.67
N ASP A 137 13.84 -6.11 -2.73
CA ASP A 137 14.43 -7.14 -3.59
C ASP A 137 14.36 -6.67 -5.06
N GLN A 138 13.20 -6.14 -5.50
CA GLN A 138 13.05 -5.48 -6.81
C GLN A 138 14.07 -4.37 -7.02
N HIS A 139 14.18 -3.45 -6.04
CA HIS A 139 15.11 -2.34 -6.12
C HIS A 139 16.57 -2.80 -6.28
N ASP A 140 16.97 -3.84 -5.54
CA ASP A 140 18.33 -4.38 -5.60
C ASP A 140 18.61 -5.06 -6.95
N VAL A 141 17.62 -5.76 -7.55
CA VAL A 141 17.70 -6.29 -8.92
C VAL A 141 17.86 -5.15 -9.92
N LEU A 142 16.98 -4.15 -9.86
CA LEU A 142 16.99 -3.02 -10.79
C LEU A 142 18.31 -2.22 -10.71
N LYS A 143 18.82 -2.00 -9.50
CA LYS A 143 20.11 -1.33 -9.30
C LYS A 143 21.26 -2.06 -10.00
N ARG A 144 21.28 -3.39 -9.94
CA ARG A 144 22.25 -4.21 -10.66
C ARG A 144 22.08 -4.06 -12.18
N ILE A 145 20.85 -4.20 -12.68
CA ILE A 145 20.55 -4.09 -14.11
C ILE A 145 20.96 -2.72 -14.66
N LEU A 146 20.66 -1.63 -13.95
CA LEU A 146 21.03 -0.28 -14.37
C LEU A 146 22.55 -0.13 -14.46
N LYS A 147 23.31 -0.69 -13.51
CA LYS A 147 24.77 -0.73 -13.55
C LYS A 147 25.28 -1.53 -14.76
N ASP A 148 24.71 -2.71 -15.02
CA ASP A 148 25.10 -3.59 -16.13
C ASP A 148 24.83 -2.94 -17.51
N LEU A 149 23.74 -2.16 -17.61
CA LEU A 149 23.35 -1.41 -18.82
C LEU A 149 23.99 -0.01 -18.89
N ASN A 150 24.90 0.34 -17.98
CA ASN A 150 25.54 1.66 -17.86
C ASN A 150 24.53 2.83 -17.82
N VAL A 151 23.40 2.65 -17.16
CA VAL A 151 22.38 3.68 -16.94
C VAL A 151 22.72 4.48 -15.69
N ASP A 152 22.76 5.80 -15.79
CA ASP A 152 23.04 6.70 -14.66
C ASP A 152 21.91 6.69 -13.63
N GLU A 153 22.12 6.03 -12.49
CA GLU A 153 21.15 5.90 -11.39
C GLU A 153 20.74 7.25 -10.77
N LYS A 154 21.58 8.29 -10.88
CA LYS A 154 21.24 9.63 -10.37
C LYS A 154 20.18 10.32 -11.24
N LYS A 155 20.25 10.10 -12.56
CA LYS A 155 19.26 10.63 -13.51
C LYS A 155 18.00 9.75 -13.58
N PHE A 156 18.19 8.45 -13.48
CA PHE A 156 17.16 7.43 -13.62
C PHE A 156 17.19 6.48 -12.41
N PRO A 157 16.63 6.89 -11.25
CA PRO A 157 16.62 6.05 -10.06
C PRO A 157 15.92 4.71 -10.28
N PRO A 158 16.40 3.60 -9.68
CA PRO A 158 15.78 2.27 -9.78
C PRO A 158 14.27 2.26 -9.49
N ALA A 159 13.84 3.03 -8.48
CA ALA A 159 12.43 3.13 -8.11
C ALA A 159 11.51 3.62 -9.24
N LYS A 160 12.02 4.45 -10.16
CA LYS A 160 11.24 4.90 -11.33
C LYS A 160 11.02 3.78 -12.33
N PHE A 161 12.03 2.92 -12.56
CA PHE A 161 11.87 1.74 -13.41
C PHE A 161 10.97 0.71 -12.74
N GLY A 162 11.10 0.50 -11.42
CA GLY A 162 10.20 -0.38 -10.66
C GLY A 162 8.74 0.03 -10.84
N TRP A 163 8.42 1.30 -10.63
CA TRP A 163 7.08 1.84 -10.88
C TRP A 163 6.59 1.63 -12.32
N LEU A 164 7.48 1.81 -13.31
CA LEU A 164 7.13 1.64 -14.72
C LEU A 164 6.86 0.18 -15.08
N ILE A 165 7.68 -0.74 -14.58
CA ILE A 165 7.52 -2.19 -14.77
C ILE A 165 6.23 -2.67 -14.10
N GLU A 166 5.99 -2.25 -12.86
CA GLU A 166 4.75 -2.55 -12.13
C GLU A 166 3.51 -2.07 -12.90
N ARG A 167 3.56 -0.83 -13.41
CA ARG A 167 2.50 -0.28 -14.24
C ARG A 167 2.30 -1.10 -15.52
N ALA A 168 3.37 -1.43 -16.24
CA ALA A 168 3.31 -2.23 -17.46
C ALA A 168 2.68 -3.61 -17.22
N LYS A 169 3.13 -4.29 -16.16
CA LYS A 169 2.59 -5.60 -15.76
C LYS A 169 1.10 -5.53 -15.40
N ARG A 170 0.70 -4.51 -14.63
CA ARG A 170 -0.70 -4.30 -14.22
C ARG A 170 -1.61 -3.96 -15.39
N ASP A 171 -1.14 -3.09 -16.30
CA ASP A 171 -1.92 -2.63 -17.44
C ASP A 171 -1.89 -3.65 -18.62
N GLY A 172 -1.10 -4.74 -18.49
CA GLY A 172 -0.97 -5.79 -19.52
C GLY A 172 -0.31 -5.29 -20.81
N VAL A 173 0.57 -4.29 -20.71
CA VAL A 173 1.27 -3.69 -21.86
C VAL A 173 2.79 -3.90 -21.76
N SER A 174 3.54 -3.61 -22.81
CA SER A 174 5.00 -3.65 -22.72
C SER A 174 5.55 -2.47 -21.91
N VAL A 175 6.76 -2.63 -21.36
CA VAL A 175 7.43 -1.56 -20.60
C VAL A 175 7.69 -0.34 -21.48
N GLU A 176 7.94 -0.54 -22.78
CA GLU A 176 8.07 0.55 -23.76
C GLU A 176 6.76 1.31 -23.92
N GLN A 177 5.64 0.63 -24.05
CA GLN A 177 4.32 1.26 -24.17
C GLN A 177 3.96 2.04 -22.90
N ALA A 178 4.23 1.47 -21.72
CA ALA A 178 4.05 2.15 -20.46
C ALA A 178 4.95 3.39 -20.34
N ALA A 179 6.21 3.31 -20.79
CA ALA A 179 7.14 4.43 -20.80
C ALA A 179 6.68 5.54 -21.73
N LEU A 180 6.22 5.19 -22.93
CA LEU A 180 5.70 6.14 -23.92
C LEU A 180 4.47 6.88 -23.36
N SER A 181 3.51 6.14 -22.81
CA SER A 181 2.29 6.71 -22.20
C SER A 181 2.58 7.59 -20.99
N ALA A 182 3.67 7.31 -20.27
CA ALA A 182 4.15 8.10 -19.14
C ALA A 182 5.01 9.32 -19.57
N GLY A 183 5.20 9.54 -20.87
CA GLY A 183 5.99 10.65 -21.40
C GLY A 183 7.51 10.51 -21.20
N TRP A 184 8.01 9.28 -21.04
CA TRP A 184 9.44 9.04 -20.92
C TRP A 184 10.17 9.24 -22.24
N ARG A 185 11.36 9.86 -22.18
CA ARG A 185 12.21 10.06 -23.36
C ARG A 185 13.15 8.89 -23.66
N VAL A 186 13.36 8.01 -22.70
CA VAL A 186 14.25 6.85 -22.78
C VAL A 186 13.50 5.53 -22.91
N VAL A 187 12.57 5.49 -23.86
CA VAL A 187 11.63 4.35 -24.06
C VAL A 187 12.39 3.05 -24.33
N THR A 188 13.37 3.07 -25.22
CA THR A 188 14.18 1.87 -25.57
C THR A 188 14.96 1.36 -24.33
N THR A 189 15.57 2.25 -23.57
CA THR A 189 16.27 1.86 -22.32
C THR A 189 15.29 1.27 -21.31
N ALA A 190 14.08 1.82 -21.20
CA ALA A 190 13.05 1.28 -20.32
C ALA A 190 12.67 -0.16 -20.71
N GLY A 191 12.51 -0.44 -22.01
CA GLY A 191 12.27 -1.80 -22.52
C GLY A 191 13.42 -2.75 -22.22
N GLN A 192 14.66 -2.32 -22.45
CA GLN A 192 15.85 -3.13 -22.12
C GLN A 192 15.91 -3.46 -20.62
N VAL A 193 15.65 -2.48 -19.74
CA VAL A 193 15.58 -2.70 -18.29
C VAL A 193 14.44 -3.66 -17.92
N GLY A 194 13.26 -3.49 -18.51
CA GLY A 194 12.13 -4.38 -18.27
C GLY A 194 12.41 -5.82 -18.66
N LYS A 195 12.98 -6.03 -19.85
CA LYS A 195 13.38 -7.36 -20.31
C LYS A 195 14.43 -8.00 -19.40
N ALA A 196 15.48 -7.25 -19.06
CA ALA A 196 16.53 -7.74 -18.15
C ALA A 196 15.99 -8.04 -16.75
N TYR A 197 14.95 -7.32 -16.31
CA TYR A 197 14.28 -7.56 -15.04
C TYR A 197 13.49 -8.88 -15.07
N ASP A 198 12.70 -9.13 -16.12
CA ASP A 198 11.95 -10.39 -16.27
C ASP A 198 12.89 -11.59 -16.41
N GLU A 199 14.01 -11.45 -17.13
CA GLU A 199 15.07 -12.48 -17.22
C GLU A 199 15.70 -12.74 -15.84
N ALA A 200 15.96 -11.71 -15.05
CA ALA A 200 16.52 -11.86 -13.70
C ALA A 200 15.56 -12.54 -12.73
N LEU A 201 14.25 -12.27 -12.81
CA LEU A 201 13.24 -12.99 -12.03
C LEU A 201 13.18 -14.47 -12.44
N ALA A 202 13.17 -14.75 -13.74
CA ALA A 202 13.14 -16.12 -14.25
C ALA A 202 14.39 -16.91 -13.84
N GLU A 203 15.59 -16.32 -13.91
CA GLU A 203 16.85 -16.93 -13.47
C GLU A 203 16.83 -17.24 -11.96
N ALA A 204 16.25 -16.35 -11.15
CA ALA A 204 16.11 -16.54 -9.71
C ALA A 204 14.95 -17.49 -9.31
N GLY A 205 14.11 -17.94 -10.25
CA GLY A 205 12.87 -18.65 -9.93
C GLY A 205 11.94 -17.79 -9.06
N ALA A 206 11.91 -16.47 -9.28
CA ALA A 206 11.20 -15.51 -8.48
C ALA A 206 10.00 -14.90 -9.22
N VAL A 207 9.04 -14.41 -8.44
CA VAL A 207 7.93 -13.56 -8.90
C VAL A 207 7.87 -12.30 -8.02
N ASP A 208 7.42 -11.19 -8.55
CA ASP A 208 7.12 -10.01 -7.74
C ASP A 208 5.63 -9.97 -7.33
N PHE A 209 5.26 -8.96 -6.52
CA PHE A 209 3.87 -8.83 -6.05
C PHE A 209 2.87 -8.66 -7.18
N THR A 210 3.22 -7.94 -8.25
CA THR A 210 2.34 -7.76 -9.40
C THR A 210 2.14 -9.09 -10.15
N ASP A 211 3.16 -9.93 -10.21
CA ASP A 211 3.09 -11.26 -10.82
C ASP A 211 2.16 -12.21 -10.05
N LEU A 212 2.01 -12.06 -8.73
CA LEU A 212 1.07 -12.85 -7.92
C LEU A 212 -0.40 -12.66 -8.34
N ILE A 213 -0.71 -11.58 -9.06
CA ILE A 213 -2.05 -11.33 -9.61
C ILE A 213 -2.07 -11.55 -11.13
N ARG A 214 -1.10 -11.03 -11.84
CA ARG A 214 -1.03 -11.09 -13.31
C ARG A 214 -0.87 -12.51 -13.82
N LEU A 215 0.03 -13.29 -13.22
CA LEU A 215 0.27 -14.68 -13.68
C LEU A 215 -0.92 -15.61 -13.45
N PRO A 216 -1.68 -15.55 -12.32
CA PRO A 216 -2.96 -16.26 -12.19
C PRO A 216 -3.96 -15.91 -13.28
N VAL A 217 -4.10 -14.63 -13.66
CA VAL A 217 -4.97 -14.23 -14.77
C VAL A 217 -4.50 -14.87 -16.08
N THR A 218 -3.20 -14.81 -16.37
CA THR A 218 -2.59 -15.44 -17.55
C THR A 218 -2.82 -16.95 -17.56
N LEU A 219 -2.60 -17.60 -16.43
CA LEU A 219 -2.82 -19.04 -16.25
C LEU A 219 -4.28 -19.43 -16.52
N LEU A 220 -5.23 -18.75 -15.90
CA LEU A 220 -6.66 -19.08 -16.02
C LEU A 220 -7.21 -18.79 -17.43
N ARG A 221 -6.66 -17.81 -18.14
CA ARG A 221 -6.98 -17.54 -19.56
C ARG A 221 -6.40 -18.61 -20.48
N GLY A 222 -5.17 -19.04 -20.23
CA GLY A 222 -4.43 -19.96 -21.09
C GLY A 222 -4.72 -21.44 -20.82
N ALA A 223 -5.30 -21.80 -19.65
CA ALA A 223 -5.57 -23.17 -19.25
C ALA A 223 -7.05 -23.36 -18.84
N PRO A 224 -7.97 -23.62 -19.81
CA PRO A 224 -9.40 -23.75 -19.51
C PRO A 224 -9.75 -24.89 -18.53
N ASP A 225 -8.96 -25.96 -18.51
CA ASP A 225 -9.08 -27.05 -17.56
C ASP A 225 -8.79 -26.62 -16.12
N VAL A 226 -7.77 -25.78 -15.92
CA VAL A 226 -7.46 -25.19 -14.61
C VAL A 226 -8.57 -24.23 -14.18
N LEU A 227 -9.04 -23.39 -15.10
CA LEU A 227 -10.17 -22.48 -14.81
C LEU A 227 -11.44 -23.25 -14.41
N ALA A 228 -11.75 -24.35 -15.10
CA ALA A 228 -12.89 -25.20 -14.76
C ALA A 228 -12.72 -25.84 -13.38
N ALA A 229 -11.52 -26.30 -13.04
CA ALA A 229 -11.22 -26.85 -11.72
C ALA A 229 -11.38 -25.79 -10.61
N VAL A 230 -10.84 -24.59 -10.81
CA VAL A 230 -10.97 -23.46 -9.84
C VAL A 230 -12.43 -23.07 -9.63
N ARG A 231 -13.24 -23.00 -10.69
CA ARG A 231 -14.69 -22.73 -10.61
C ARG A 231 -15.47 -23.85 -9.91
N SER A 232 -15.09 -25.09 -10.12
CA SER A 232 -15.67 -26.24 -9.41
C SER A 232 -15.33 -26.20 -7.92
N ASP A 233 -14.11 -25.79 -7.61
CA ASP A 233 -13.60 -25.71 -6.25
C ASP A 233 -14.26 -24.56 -5.46
N TYR A 234 -14.44 -23.38 -6.07
CA TYR A 234 -14.90 -22.17 -5.42
C TYR A 234 -16.24 -21.69 -6.01
N ARG A 235 -17.33 -22.22 -5.47
CA ARG A 235 -18.68 -21.96 -5.96
C ARG A 235 -19.33 -20.72 -5.33
N HIS A 236 -18.82 -20.27 -4.18
CA HIS A 236 -19.30 -19.08 -3.47
C HIS A 236 -18.16 -18.09 -3.27
N LEU A 237 -18.21 -16.98 -4.00
CA LEU A 237 -17.19 -15.95 -3.99
C LEU A 237 -17.67 -14.72 -3.21
N LEU A 238 -16.89 -14.27 -2.24
CA LEU A 238 -17.10 -13.01 -1.51
C LEU A 238 -15.85 -12.15 -1.63
N VAL A 239 -16.02 -10.89 -2.04
CA VAL A 239 -14.91 -9.94 -2.17
C VAL A 239 -15.23 -8.69 -1.36
N ASP A 240 -14.42 -8.42 -0.33
CA ASP A 240 -14.52 -7.20 0.48
C ASP A 240 -13.65 -6.08 -0.12
N GLU A 241 -13.98 -4.83 0.22
CA GLU A 241 -13.31 -3.62 -0.26
C GLU A 241 -13.20 -3.57 -1.80
N PHE A 242 -14.27 -3.97 -2.50
CA PHE A 242 -14.28 -4.14 -3.96
C PHE A 242 -14.00 -2.85 -4.74
N GLN A 243 -14.11 -1.66 -4.10
CA GLN A 243 -13.72 -0.37 -4.68
C GLN A 243 -12.21 -0.17 -4.79
N ASP A 244 -11.40 -1.00 -4.12
CA ASP A 244 -9.95 -0.89 -4.13
C ASP A 244 -9.25 -1.91 -5.05
N VAL A 245 -10.00 -2.72 -5.76
CA VAL A 245 -9.43 -3.68 -6.71
C VAL A 245 -8.82 -2.97 -7.92
N ASP A 246 -7.66 -3.44 -8.35
CA ASP A 246 -7.07 -3.04 -9.63
C ASP A 246 -7.65 -3.85 -10.80
N GLY A 247 -7.21 -3.52 -12.03
CA GLY A 247 -7.71 -4.17 -13.24
C GLY A 247 -7.47 -5.68 -13.27
N ALA A 248 -6.31 -6.15 -12.83
CA ALA A 248 -5.95 -7.56 -12.83
C ALA A 248 -6.72 -8.33 -11.73
N GLN A 249 -6.89 -7.74 -10.56
CA GLN A 249 -7.69 -8.30 -9.46
C GLN A 249 -9.18 -8.38 -9.85
N ALA A 250 -9.70 -7.33 -10.48
CA ALA A 250 -11.06 -7.34 -11.00
C ALA A 250 -11.25 -8.44 -12.04
N GLU A 251 -10.30 -8.62 -12.93
CA GLU A 251 -10.32 -9.67 -13.94
C GLU A 251 -10.22 -11.07 -13.35
N LEU A 252 -9.31 -11.30 -12.38
CA LEU A 252 -9.22 -12.57 -11.65
C LEU A 252 -10.56 -12.90 -10.98
N THR A 253 -11.19 -11.90 -10.36
CA THR A 253 -12.51 -12.03 -9.76
C THR A 253 -13.56 -12.45 -10.79
N GLU A 254 -13.61 -11.77 -11.95
CA GLU A 254 -14.56 -12.05 -13.02
C GLU A 254 -14.39 -13.45 -13.63
N LEU A 255 -13.14 -13.89 -13.81
CA LEU A 255 -12.85 -15.24 -14.32
C LEU A 255 -13.46 -16.31 -13.41
N ILE A 256 -13.39 -16.13 -12.11
CA ILE A 256 -13.93 -17.08 -11.12
C ILE A 256 -15.46 -16.90 -11.00
N ALA A 257 -15.93 -15.67 -10.85
CA ALA A 257 -17.32 -15.34 -10.58
C ALA A 257 -18.31 -15.86 -11.65
N ARG A 258 -17.90 -15.92 -12.93
CA ARG A 258 -18.75 -16.41 -14.03
C ARG A 258 -19.18 -17.89 -13.91
N GLY A 259 -18.59 -18.65 -13.02
CA GLY A 259 -18.95 -20.04 -12.75
C GLY A 259 -19.45 -20.26 -11.33
N ALA A 260 -19.54 -19.21 -10.52
CA ALA A 260 -19.95 -19.31 -9.14
C ALA A 260 -21.48 -19.39 -8.97
N ASP A 261 -21.93 -20.14 -7.97
CA ASP A 261 -23.34 -20.18 -7.58
C ASP A 261 -23.79 -18.86 -6.93
N SER A 262 -22.85 -18.21 -6.24
CA SER A 262 -23.07 -16.86 -5.71
C SER A 262 -21.78 -16.03 -5.76
N PHE A 263 -21.93 -14.77 -6.13
CA PHE A 263 -20.86 -13.78 -6.09
C PHE A 263 -21.33 -12.57 -5.29
N CYS A 264 -20.66 -12.27 -4.18
CA CYS A 264 -20.97 -11.12 -3.32
C CYS A 264 -19.79 -10.15 -3.31
N ALA A 265 -19.93 -9.02 -3.97
CA ALA A 265 -18.98 -7.91 -3.89
C ALA A 265 -19.46 -6.89 -2.84
N VAL A 266 -18.56 -6.45 -1.97
CA VAL A 266 -18.86 -5.50 -0.90
C VAL A 266 -17.90 -4.33 -0.99
N GLY A 267 -18.40 -3.10 -0.92
CA GLY A 267 -17.53 -1.95 -1.02
C GLY A 267 -18.21 -0.61 -0.76
N ASP A 268 -17.38 0.42 -0.81
CA ASP A 268 -17.77 1.82 -0.70
C ASP A 268 -16.90 2.68 -1.62
N GLU A 269 -17.43 3.10 -2.75
CA GLU A 269 -16.70 3.92 -3.71
C GLU A 269 -16.27 5.27 -3.12
N ASP A 270 -16.91 5.75 -2.05
CA ASP A 270 -16.51 6.94 -1.32
C ASP A 270 -15.24 6.70 -0.47
N GLN A 271 -14.80 5.46 -0.30
CA GLN A 271 -13.57 5.07 0.36
C GLN A 271 -12.47 4.53 -0.59
N SER A 272 -12.64 4.72 -1.91
CA SER A 272 -11.61 4.37 -2.91
C SER A 272 -10.49 5.41 -2.87
N ILE A 273 -9.34 5.04 -2.27
CA ILE A 273 -8.19 5.93 -2.00
C ILE A 273 -6.84 5.34 -2.44
N TYR A 274 -6.86 4.28 -3.24
CA TYR A 274 -5.65 3.61 -3.74
C TYR A 274 -5.50 3.70 -5.27
N GLY A 275 -6.07 4.74 -5.90
CA GLY A 275 -5.93 5.00 -7.34
C GLY A 275 -4.47 5.13 -7.78
N TRP A 276 -3.61 5.69 -6.94
CA TRP A 276 -2.17 5.75 -7.18
C TRP A 276 -1.48 4.38 -7.25
N ARG A 277 -2.10 3.32 -6.69
CA ARG A 277 -1.72 1.90 -6.84
C ARG A 277 -2.41 1.21 -8.02
N GLY A 278 -3.26 1.91 -8.76
CA GLY A 278 -4.04 1.37 -9.88
C GLY A 278 -5.41 0.83 -9.50
N ALA A 279 -5.83 1.00 -8.25
CA ALA A 279 -7.19 0.67 -7.84
C ALA A 279 -8.22 1.56 -8.58
N SER A 280 -9.41 1.02 -8.80
CA SER A 280 -10.49 1.73 -9.48
C SER A 280 -11.85 1.35 -8.92
N ALA A 281 -12.68 2.34 -8.64
CA ALA A 281 -14.07 2.10 -8.29
C ALA A 281 -14.94 1.69 -9.51
N ALA A 282 -14.41 1.76 -10.74
CA ALA A 282 -15.15 1.43 -11.96
C ALA A 282 -15.75 0.01 -11.96
N PRO A 283 -15.07 -1.06 -11.48
CA PRO A 283 -15.66 -2.39 -11.35
C PRO A 283 -16.93 -2.40 -10.48
N MET A 284 -16.94 -1.64 -9.40
CA MET A 284 -18.09 -1.51 -8.51
C MET A 284 -19.21 -0.67 -9.15
N LEU A 285 -18.87 0.45 -9.76
CA LEU A 285 -19.84 1.36 -10.40
C LEU A 285 -20.53 0.72 -11.60
N SER A 286 -19.84 -0.15 -12.36
CA SER A 286 -20.36 -0.85 -13.54
C SER A 286 -20.88 -2.27 -13.24
N PHE A 287 -21.02 -2.65 -11.97
CA PHE A 287 -21.31 -4.01 -11.54
C PHE A 287 -22.58 -4.59 -12.18
N GLU A 288 -23.70 -3.85 -12.16
CA GLU A 288 -24.97 -4.28 -12.72
C GLU A 288 -24.90 -4.50 -14.24
N GLY A 289 -24.14 -3.65 -14.94
CA GLY A 289 -23.94 -3.81 -16.39
C GLY A 289 -23.11 -5.05 -16.75
N ARG A 290 -22.19 -5.46 -15.87
CA ARG A 290 -21.36 -6.66 -16.08
C ARG A 290 -22.00 -7.95 -15.57
N HIS A 291 -22.91 -7.83 -14.63
CA HIS A 291 -23.65 -8.96 -14.05
C HIS A 291 -25.14 -8.75 -14.20
N PRO A 292 -25.74 -9.10 -15.36
CA PRO A 292 -27.17 -9.00 -15.58
C PRO A 292 -27.94 -9.78 -14.50
N GLY A 293 -28.95 -9.15 -13.89
CA GLY A 293 -29.71 -9.74 -12.80
C GLY A 293 -29.09 -9.55 -11.41
N ALA A 294 -27.98 -8.82 -11.31
CA ALA A 294 -27.35 -8.51 -10.03
C ALA A 294 -28.33 -7.77 -9.09
N LYS A 295 -28.32 -8.18 -7.82
CA LYS A 295 -29.00 -7.45 -6.76
C LYS A 295 -28.06 -6.42 -6.14
N VAL A 296 -28.53 -5.18 -6.03
CA VAL A 296 -27.81 -4.13 -5.27
C VAL A 296 -28.55 -3.88 -3.96
N ILE A 297 -27.83 -3.94 -2.85
CA ILE A 297 -28.36 -3.64 -1.51
C ILE A 297 -27.46 -2.57 -0.88
N HIS A 298 -28.09 -1.51 -0.39
CA HIS A 298 -27.42 -0.44 0.33
C HIS A 298 -27.51 -0.71 1.84
N LEU A 299 -26.36 -0.73 2.52
CA LEU A 299 -26.30 -0.71 3.98
C LEU A 299 -26.31 0.76 4.42
N SER A 300 -27.47 1.26 4.80
CA SER A 300 -27.73 2.69 5.02
C SER A 300 -27.47 3.16 6.44
N THR A 301 -27.40 2.27 7.43
CA THR A 301 -27.23 2.62 8.84
C THR A 301 -25.76 2.65 9.25
N ASN A 302 -25.29 3.77 9.76
CA ASN A 302 -23.94 3.89 10.33
C ASN A 302 -23.99 3.70 11.85
N TYR A 303 -23.21 2.73 12.35
CA TYR A 303 -23.12 2.36 13.77
C TYR A 303 -21.88 2.93 14.47
N ARG A 304 -20.94 3.50 13.71
CA ARG A 304 -19.67 3.96 14.22
C ARG A 304 -19.73 5.38 14.77
N SER A 305 -20.03 6.33 13.92
CA SER A 305 -19.85 7.75 14.18
C SER A 305 -21.11 8.43 14.68
N ARG A 306 -20.93 9.47 15.49
CA ARG A 306 -22.02 10.39 15.87
C ARG A 306 -22.58 11.14 14.67
N ALA A 307 -23.86 11.51 14.72
CA ALA A 307 -24.57 12.22 13.66
C ALA A 307 -23.86 13.51 13.21
N ALA A 308 -23.27 14.27 14.15
CA ALA A 308 -22.53 15.49 13.83
C ALA A 308 -21.32 15.24 12.88
N ILE A 309 -20.57 14.15 13.09
CA ILE A 309 -19.43 13.76 12.24
C ILE A 309 -19.93 13.36 10.85
N LEU A 310 -21.01 12.53 10.80
CA LEU A 310 -21.56 12.06 9.53
C LEU A 310 -22.13 13.19 8.68
N SER A 311 -22.70 14.23 9.31
CA SER A 311 -23.20 15.40 8.60
C SER A 311 -22.09 16.16 7.89
N VAL A 312 -20.93 16.34 8.53
CA VAL A 312 -19.74 16.97 7.92
C VAL A 312 -19.16 16.10 6.82
N ALA A 313 -18.99 14.81 7.09
CA ALA A 313 -18.46 13.86 6.11
C ALA A 313 -19.36 13.75 4.87
N GLY A 314 -20.67 13.72 5.07
CA GLY A 314 -21.68 13.71 3.99
C GLY A 314 -21.63 14.98 3.14
N ALA A 315 -21.55 16.15 3.76
CA ALA A 315 -21.43 17.42 3.05
C ALA A 315 -20.13 17.47 2.20
N LEU A 316 -19.01 16.99 2.73
CA LEU A 316 -17.76 16.91 2.01
C LEU A 316 -17.86 16.00 0.78
N ILE A 317 -18.28 14.74 0.98
CA ILE A 317 -18.21 13.75 -0.08
C ILE A 317 -19.25 13.96 -1.18
N SER A 318 -20.35 14.67 -0.87
CA SER A 318 -21.39 15.02 -1.84
C SER A 318 -20.89 15.89 -3.01
N LYS A 319 -19.70 16.51 -2.88
CA LYS A 319 -19.06 17.29 -3.94
C LYS A 319 -18.39 16.45 -5.02
N ASN A 320 -18.14 15.17 -4.77
CA ASN A 320 -17.65 14.24 -5.76
C ASN A 320 -18.77 13.84 -6.74
N ARG A 321 -18.41 13.69 -8.03
CA ARG A 321 -19.35 13.34 -9.11
C ARG A 321 -19.36 11.84 -9.38
N SER A 322 -18.17 11.20 -9.31
CA SER A 322 -18.01 9.77 -9.61
C SER A 322 -18.37 8.91 -8.39
N ARG A 323 -19.67 8.88 -8.04
CA ARG A 323 -20.21 8.12 -6.93
C ARG A 323 -21.69 7.78 -7.11
N ARG A 324 -22.16 6.76 -6.38
CA ARG A 324 -23.60 6.47 -6.21
C ARG A 324 -24.17 7.37 -5.10
N GLU A 325 -25.38 7.85 -5.29
CA GLU A 325 -26.08 8.57 -4.22
C GLU A 325 -26.43 7.62 -3.08
N LYS A 326 -26.04 7.99 -1.86
CA LYS A 326 -26.28 7.18 -0.66
C LYS A 326 -26.88 8.05 0.43
N LYS A 327 -27.90 7.53 1.08
CA LYS A 327 -28.42 8.11 2.31
C LYS A 327 -27.83 7.33 3.49
N ILE A 328 -26.98 7.97 4.29
CA ILE A 328 -26.41 7.36 5.49
C ILE A 328 -27.19 7.89 6.69
N THR A 329 -27.76 6.96 7.46
CA THR A 329 -28.54 7.26 8.68
C THR A 329 -27.69 6.93 9.90
N PRO A 330 -27.45 7.88 10.83
CA PRO A 330 -26.72 7.59 12.05
C PRO A 330 -27.57 6.71 12.99
N ALA A 331 -26.98 5.65 13.54
CA ALA A 331 -27.56 4.91 14.67
C ALA A 331 -27.25 5.61 16.01
N ARG A 332 -26.28 6.54 16.00
CA ARG A 332 -25.78 7.26 17.18
C ARG A 332 -26.05 8.74 16.99
N GLU A 333 -27.16 9.20 17.55
CA GLU A 333 -27.61 10.59 17.43
C GLU A 333 -26.71 11.59 18.19
N GLY A 334 -26.80 12.86 17.84
CA GLY A 334 -26.10 13.96 18.48
C GLY A 334 -24.59 13.98 18.17
N GLY A 335 -23.81 14.31 19.19
CA GLY A 335 -22.35 14.49 19.11
C GLY A 335 -21.94 15.94 18.95
N GLU A 336 -20.69 16.23 19.35
CA GLU A 336 -20.10 17.55 19.16
C GLU A 336 -19.77 17.78 17.68
N ARG A 337 -19.98 19.02 17.23
CA ARG A 337 -19.55 19.44 15.88
C ARG A 337 -18.02 19.35 15.82
N PRO A 338 -17.43 18.83 14.74
CA PRO A 338 -15.99 18.87 14.52
C PRO A 338 -15.43 20.26 14.80
N ALA A 339 -14.39 20.34 15.65
CA ALA A 339 -13.74 21.58 16.00
C ALA A 339 -12.64 21.90 14.99
N MET A 340 -12.56 23.14 14.52
CA MET A 340 -11.53 23.59 13.58
C MET A 340 -10.75 24.77 14.15
N SER A 341 -9.42 24.66 14.17
CA SER A 341 -8.49 25.66 14.67
C SER A 341 -7.49 26.08 13.60
N VAL A 342 -7.11 27.36 13.61
CA VAL A 342 -6.09 27.95 12.73
C VAL A 342 -4.93 28.41 13.58
N TYR A 343 -3.75 27.84 13.38
CA TYR A 343 -2.54 28.17 14.14
C TYR A 343 -1.57 29.05 13.32
N ALA A 344 -0.61 29.68 13.97
CA ALA A 344 0.37 30.52 13.28
C ALA A 344 1.33 29.65 12.45
N ASP A 345 1.82 28.57 13.03
CA ASP A 345 2.78 27.65 12.42
C ASP A 345 2.58 26.20 12.89
N GLN A 346 3.38 25.31 12.34
CA GLN A 346 3.30 23.87 12.63
C GLN A 346 3.75 23.51 14.06
N GLU A 347 4.60 24.32 14.66
CA GLU A 347 5.07 24.15 16.03
C GLU A 347 3.94 24.48 17.02
N GLU A 348 3.19 25.55 16.77
CA GLU A 348 1.99 25.87 17.53
C GLU A 348 0.90 24.83 17.34
N GLU A 349 0.63 24.41 16.07
CA GLU A 349 -0.31 23.33 15.76
C GLU A 349 0.03 22.08 16.58
N ALA A 350 1.29 21.64 16.56
CA ALA A 350 1.72 20.44 17.25
C ALA A 350 1.57 20.54 18.78
N ARG A 351 1.92 21.70 19.37
CA ARG A 351 1.76 21.94 20.82
C ARG A 351 0.30 21.90 21.25
N GLU A 352 -0.58 22.56 20.48
CA GLU A 352 -2.01 22.60 20.79
C GLU A 352 -2.70 21.24 20.57
N VAL A 353 -2.31 20.50 19.54
CA VAL A 353 -2.75 19.11 19.31
C VAL A 353 -2.31 18.22 20.49
N ALA A 354 -1.04 18.29 20.90
CA ALA A 354 -0.57 17.49 22.04
C ALA A 354 -1.25 17.88 23.35
N ALA A 355 -1.51 19.18 23.58
CA ALA A 355 -2.27 19.64 24.73
C ALA A 355 -3.74 19.18 24.68
N ALA A 356 -4.35 19.13 23.50
CA ALA A 356 -5.70 18.58 23.31
C ALA A 356 -5.73 17.07 23.57
N VAL A 357 -4.76 16.31 23.05
CA VAL A 357 -4.59 14.88 23.35
C VAL A 357 -4.48 14.66 24.87
N ALA A 358 -3.67 15.46 25.57
CA ALA A 358 -3.55 15.39 27.01
C ALA A 358 -4.88 15.67 27.75
N ARG A 359 -5.71 16.58 27.22
CA ARG A 359 -7.05 16.85 27.78
C ARG A 359 -7.98 15.65 27.61
N GLU A 360 -7.95 15.00 26.42
CA GLU A 360 -8.76 13.83 26.14
C GLU A 360 -8.38 12.64 27.04
N ILE A 361 -7.09 12.40 27.23
CA ILE A 361 -6.59 11.35 28.15
C ILE A 361 -7.04 11.64 29.58
N ARG A 362 -6.93 12.90 30.05
CA ARG A 362 -7.43 13.28 31.39
C ARG A 362 -8.96 13.16 31.53
N ALA A 363 -9.69 13.31 30.42
CA ALA A 363 -11.12 13.08 30.37
C ALA A 363 -11.51 11.59 30.35
N GLY A 364 -10.53 10.67 30.40
CA GLY A 364 -10.75 9.24 30.48
C GLY A 364 -10.72 8.49 29.15
N VAL A 365 -10.35 9.16 28.03
CA VAL A 365 -10.18 8.46 26.74
C VAL A 365 -8.87 7.69 26.78
N ALA A 366 -8.93 6.40 26.48
CA ALA A 366 -7.73 5.56 26.39
C ALA A 366 -6.79 6.06 25.29
N PRO A 367 -5.47 6.13 25.51
CA PRO A 367 -4.52 6.56 24.49
C PRO A 367 -4.63 5.80 23.16
N THR A 368 -4.98 4.52 23.23
CA THR A 368 -5.22 3.65 22.06
C THR A 368 -6.40 4.09 21.19
N GLU A 369 -7.34 4.84 21.77
CA GLU A 369 -8.55 5.36 21.13
C GLU A 369 -8.39 6.79 20.61
N ILE A 370 -7.15 7.32 20.64
CA ILE A 370 -6.80 8.65 20.13
C ILE A 370 -5.86 8.48 18.92
N ALA A 371 -6.19 9.12 17.81
CA ALA A 371 -5.34 9.14 16.63
C ALA A 371 -5.09 10.55 16.10
N VAL A 372 -3.86 10.77 15.60
CA VAL A 372 -3.48 11.97 14.84
C VAL A 372 -3.16 11.55 13.41
N PHE A 373 -3.92 12.09 12.46
CA PHE A 373 -3.79 11.79 11.05
C PHE A 373 -3.19 12.96 10.29
N TYR A 374 -2.27 12.64 9.41
CA TYR A 374 -1.62 13.59 8.51
C TYR A 374 -1.55 13.03 7.09
N ARG A 375 -1.26 13.90 6.10
CA ARG A 375 -1.20 13.49 4.69
C ARG A 375 0.16 12.90 4.31
N VAL A 376 1.24 13.44 4.83
CA VAL A 376 2.62 13.00 4.53
C VAL A 376 3.41 12.77 5.83
N ASN A 377 4.28 11.76 5.83
CA ASN A 377 5.05 11.38 7.02
C ASN A 377 5.92 12.52 7.60
N ALA A 378 6.37 13.45 6.75
CA ALA A 378 7.16 14.60 7.23
C ALA A 378 6.43 15.47 8.26
N GLN A 379 5.09 15.41 8.34
CA GLN A 379 4.29 16.16 9.31
C GLN A 379 4.34 15.56 10.72
N SER A 380 4.68 14.27 10.87
CA SER A 380 4.66 13.59 12.17
C SER A 380 5.65 14.19 13.16
N ARG A 381 6.83 14.63 12.69
CA ARG A 381 7.95 15.02 13.54
C ARG A 381 7.60 16.09 14.56
N ALA A 382 6.91 17.15 14.15
CA ALA A 382 6.51 18.22 15.07
C ALA A 382 5.54 17.71 16.16
N VAL A 383 4.59 16.85 15.77
CA VAL A 383 3.63 16.21 16.68
C VAL A 383 4.34 15.24 17.64
N GLU A 384 5.29 14.45 17.14
CA GLU A 384 6.11 13.55 17.97
C GLU A 384 6.90 14.31 19.04
N ASP A 385 7.56 15.42 18.64
CA ASP A 385 8.33 16.25 19.58
C ASP A 385 7.42 16.87 20.64
N ALA A 386 6.23 17.36 20.27
CA ALA A 386 5.26 17.93 21.20
C ALA A 386 4.69 16.86 22.19
N LEU A 387 4.35 15.66 21.71
CA LEU A 387 3.87 14.58 22.58
C LEU A 387 4.98 14.12 23.54
N ARG A 388 6.23 14.04 23.06
CA ARG A 388 7.40 13.69 23.89
C ARG A 388 7.63 14.71 25.01
N MET A 389 7.49 16.00 24.73
CA MET A 389 7.59 17.06 25.75
C MET A 389 6.55 16.90 26.86
N LEU A 390 5.34 16.43 26.52
CA LEU A 390 4.28 16.15 27.48
C LEU A 390 4.34 14.74 28.07
N ARG A 391 5.36 13.94 27.72
CA ARG A 391 5.53 12.54 28.12
C ARG A 391 4.31 11.65 27.78
N ILE A 392 3.65 11.93 26.67
CA ILE A 392 2.53 11.13 26.17
C ILE A 392 3.11 10.04 25.28
N PRO A 393 2.86 8.73 25.57
CA PRO A 393 3.31 7.64 24.74
C PRO A 393 2.59 7.68 23.38
N TYR A 394 3.34 7.47 22.30
CA TYR A 394 2.81 7.41 20.95
C TYR A 394 3.48 6.32 20.11
N VAL A 395 2.78 5.85 19.10
CA VAL A 395 3.27 4.90 18.11
C VAL A 395 3.04 5.44 16.71
N LEU A 396 4.10 5.42 15.90
CA LEU A 396 4.03 5.72 14.47
C LEU A 396 3.59 4.48 13.71
N ARG A 397 2.39 4.50 13.12
CA ARG A 397 2.00 3.48 12.15
C ARG A 397 2.53 3.83 10.76
N GLY A 398 3.20 2.86 10.13
CA GLY A 398 3.91 3.05 8.87
C GLY A 398 5.40 3.34 9.06
N ALA A 399 5.93 3.21 10.28
CA ALA A 399 7.35 2.98 10.53
C ALA A 399 7.73 1.57 10.02
N LEU A 400 9.05 1.31 9.90
CA LEU A 400 9.58 0.01 9.45
C LEU A 400 8.85 -1.15 10.16
N SER A 401 8.22 -2.02 9.38
CA SER A 401 7.60 -3.25 9.88
C SER A 401 8.66 -4.13 10.57
N PHE A 402 8.26 -4.95 11.54
CA PHE A 402 9.12 -5.97 12.14
C PHE A 402 9.87 -6.78 11.06
N TYR A 403 9.17 -7.20 10.02
CA TYR A 403 9.75 -7.97 8.91
C TYR A 403 10.69 -7.17 7.99
N GLU A 404 10.70 -5.85 8.10
CA GLU A 404 11.63 -4.99 7.38
C GLU A 404 12.95 -4.72 8.14
N ARG A 405 13.05 -5.16 9.40
CA ARG A 405 14.26 -5.00 10.21
C ARG A 405 15.42 -5.80 9.62
N ALA A 406 16.64 -5.26 9.71
CA ALA A 406 17.79 -5.80 9.01
C ALA A 406 18.06 -7.28 9.33
N ALA A 407 18.07 -7.63 10.61
CA ALA A 407 18.34 -8.99 11.07
C ALA A 407 17.26 -9.98 10.64
N VAL A 408 15.99 -9.58 10.65
CA VAL A 408 14.86 -10.41 10.17
C VAL A 408 14.99 -10.66 8.67
N ARG A 409 15.28 -9.62 7.89
CA ARG A 409 15.51 -9.75 6.45
C ARG A 409 16.71 -10.61 6.11
N ASP A 410 17.76 -10.54 6.91
CA ASP A 410 18.92 -11.41 6.74
C ASP A 410 18.54 -12.86 6.97
N ALA A 411 17.84 -13.18 8.06
CA ALA A 411 17.35 -14.53 8.35
C ALA A 411 16.42 -15.07 7.24
N VAL A 412 15.49 -14.24 6.75
CA VAL A 412 14.61 -14.58 5.62
C VAL A 412 15.41 -14.80 4.32
N SER A 413 16.46 -14.02 4.09
CA SER A 413 17.34 -14.20 2.91
C SER A 413 18.13 -15.51 2.99
N TYR A 414 18.56 -15.95 4.17
CA TYR A 414 19.11 -17.29 4.35
C TYR A 414 18.13 -18.35 3.91
N LEU A 415 16.88 -18.27 4.36
CA LEU A 415 15.84 -19.21 4.00
C LEU A 415 15.54 -19.20 2.50
N LYS A 416 15.36 -18.03 1.89
CA LYS A 416 15.15 -17.88 0.43
C LYS A 416 16.29 -18.55 -0.35
N TRP A 417 17.55 -18.27 0.00
CA TRP A 417 18.69 -18.83 -0.71
C TRP A 417 18.84 -20.35 -0.53
N PHE A 418 18.57 -20.88 0.66
CA PHE A 418 18.62 -22.32 0.89
C PHE A 418 17.55 -23.08 0.10
N LEU A 419 16.40 -22.48 -0.13
CA LEU A 419 15.39 -23.03 -1.03
C LEU A 419 15.78 -22.83 -2.50
N HIS A 420 16.33 -21.66 -2.86
CA HIS A 420 16.70 -21.24 -4.21
C HIS A 420 18.13 -20.73 -4.28
N PRO A 421 19.11 -21.61 -4.54
CA PRO A 421 20.52 -21.23 -4.54
C PRO A 421 20.95 -20.34 -5.71
N ASP A 422 20.07 -20.16 -6.71
CA ASP A 422 20.26 -19.23 -7.82
C ASP A 422 19.75 -17.81 -7.51
N ASP A 423 19.10 -17.60 -6.37
CA ASP A 423 18.67 -16.27 -5.90
C ASP A 423 19.86 -15.41 -5.50
N ALA A 424 20.24 -14.56 -6.44
CA ALA A 424 21.40 -13.69 -6.32
C ALA A 424 21.22 -12.56 -5.31
N VAL A 425 19.98 -12.12 -5.06
CA VAL A 425 19.66 -11.05 -4.09
C VAL A 425 19.88 -11.57 -2.69
N SER A 426 19.29 -12.73 -2.39
CA SER A 426 19.42 -13.39 -1.09
C SER A 426 20.87 -13.82 -0.84
N LEU A 427 21.59 -14.34 -1.84
CA LEU A 427 23.02 -14.66 -1.71
C LEU A 427 23.85 -13.44 -1.33
N LYS A 428 23.67 -12.32 -2.03
CA LYS A 428 24.42 -11.08 -1.75
C LYS A 428 24.18 -10.60 -0.31
N ARG A 429 22.99 -10.78 0.19
CA ARG A 429 22.63 -10.40 1.57
C ARG A 429 23.25 -11.35 2.59
N LEU A 430 23.12 -12.66 2.38
CA LEU A 430 23.71 -13.72 3.20
C LEU A 430 25.24 -13.57 3.35
N LEU A 431 25.94 -13.13 2.30
CA LEU A 431 27.40 -12.93 2.33
C LEU A 431 27.87 -11.73 3.12
N LYS A 432 26.97 -10.81 3.49
CA LYS A 432 27.30 -9.63 4.31
C LYS A 432 27.55 -9.99 5.76
N PHE A 433 26.77 -10.93 6.30
CA PHE A 433 26.89 -11.34 7.68
C PHE A 433 26.48 -12.81 7.88
N PRO A 434 27.35 -13.65 8.51
CA PRO A 434 28.77 -13.35 8.76
C PRO A 434 29.56 -13.23 7.45
N ARG A 435 30.61 -12.42 7.48
CA ARG A 435 31.46 -12.21 6.29
C ARG A 435 32.18 -13.50 5.89
N ARG A 436 32.02 -13.90 4.63
CA ARG A 436 32.55 -15.16 4.09
C ARG A 436 33.71 -14.96 3.11
N GLY A 437 34.24 -13.74 2.97
CA GLY A 437 35.34 -13.44 2.10
C GLY A 437 35.04 -13.57 0.60
N VAL A 438 33.76 -13.57 0.21
CA VAL A 438 33.35 -13.62 -1.20
C VAL A 438 32.83 -12.26 -1.60
N GLY A 439 33.53 -11.56 -2.48
CA GLY A 439 33.16 -10.25 -2.99
C GLY A 439 32.39 -10.31 -4.32
N GLU A 440 31.85 -9.16 -4.72
CA GLU A 440 31.00 -9.02 -5.92
C GLU A 440 31.72 -9.47 -7.20
N VAL A 441 33.04 -9.15 -7.33
CA VAL A 441 33.87 -9.57 -8.48
C VAL A 441 33.94 -11.10 -8.61
N THR A 442 34.03 -11.81 -7.49
CA THR A 442 34.06 -13.29 -7.49
C THR A 442 32.73 -13.86 -7.93
N LEU A 443 31.62 -13.28 -7.46
CA LEU A 443 30.27 -13.69 -7.85
C LEU A 443 30.02 -13.42 -9.34
N GLU A 444 30.43 -12.28 -9.86
CA GLU A 444 30.31 -11.94 -11.30
C GLU A 444 31.10 -12.92 -12.18
N LYS A 445 32.34 -13.27 -11.78
CA LYS A 445 33.12 -14.28 -12.48
C LYS A 445 32.43 -15.65 -12.50
N ALA A 446 31.87 -16.07 -11.39
CA ALA A 446 31.13 -17.34 -11.30
C ALA A 446 29.87 -17.32 -12.22
N ARG A 447 29.10 -16.23 -12.22
CA ARG A 447 27.96 -16.08 -13.13
C ARG A 447 28.37 -16.08 -14.60
N ALA A 448 29.45 -15.38 -14.95
CA ALA A 448 29.95 -15.37 -16.31
C ALA A 448 30.44 -16.78 -16.74
N ALA A 449 31.01 -17.56 -15.83
CA ALA A 449 31.37 -18.95 -16.06
C ALA A 449 30.12 -19.82 -16.28
N ALA A 450 29.10 -19.69 -15.43
CA ALA A 450 27.83 -20.39 -15.55
C ALA A 450 27.17 -20.16 -16.93
N ARG A 451 27.11 -18.89 -17.37
CA ARG A 451 26.54 -18.53 -18.70
C ARG A 451 27.34 -19.17 -19.86
N ARG A 452 28.67 -19.19 -19.77
CA ARG A 452 29.51 -19.81 -20.81
C ARG A 452 29.34 -21.32 -20.87
N GLU A 453 29.15 -21.95 -19.71
CA GLU A 453 29.02 -23.39 -19.58
C GLU A 453 27.56 -23.87 -19.76
N GLY A 454 26.58 -22.97 -19.84
CA GLY A 454 25.17 -23.34 -19.95
C GLY A 454 24.61 -24.02 -18.70
N ILE A 455 25.17 -23.73 -17.52
CA ILE A 455 24.75 -24.31 -16.23
C ILE A 455 24.07 -23.25 -15.36
N PRO A 456 23.26 -23.64 -14.36
CA PRO A 456 22.70 -22.69 -13.39
C PRO A 456 23.81 -21.97 -12.63
N PRO A 457 23.59 -20.71 -12.19
CA PRO A 457 24.57 -19.95 -11.40
C PRO A 457 25.09 -20.71 -10.17
N SER A 458 24.19 -21.42 -9.46
CA SER A 458 24.55 -22.26 -8.31
C SER A 458 25.61 -23.31 -8.64
N GLY A 459 25.58 -23.90 -9.83
CA GLY A 459 26.57 -24.87 -10.27
C GLY A 459 28.00 -24.31 -10.36
N ALA A 460 28.14 -23.03 -10.74
CA ALA A 460 29.43 -22.34 -10.71
C ALA A 460 29.81 -21.85 -9.30
N LEU A 461 28.82 -21.48 -8.47
CA LEU A 461 29.02 -21.02 -7.10
C LEU A 461 29.56 -22.14 -6.19
N THR A 462 29.20 -23.41 -6.42
CA THR A 462 29.74 -24.55 -5.66
C THR A 462 31.28 -24.68 -5.77
N ARG A 463 31.87 -24.13 -6.84
CA ARG A 463 33.31 -24.16 -7.08
C ARG A 463 34.10 -23.10 -6.30
N ILE A 464 33.40 -22.19 -5.60
CA ILE A 464 33.99 -21.16 -4.74
C ILE A 464 34.29 -21.81 -3.39
N PRO A 465 35.59 -21.94 -2.96
CA PRO A 465 35.94 -22.67 -1.73
C PRO A 465 35.20 -22.17 -0.49
N ASN A 466 35.02 -20.86 -0.36
CA ASN A 466 34.37 -20.25 0.78
C ASN A 466 32.86 -20.48 0.82
N LEU A 467 32.23 -20.92 -0.28
CA LEU A 467 30.81 -21.28 -0.36
C LEU A 467 30.55 -22.77 -0.31
N ALA A 468 31.56 -23.59 -0.59
CA ALA A 468 31.41 -25.06 -0.59
C ALA A 468 30.82 -25.61 0.71
N PRO A 469 31.21 -25.15 1.93
CA PRO A 469 30.60 -25.59 3.18
C PRO A 469 29.10 -25.30 3.27
N LEU A 470 28.65 -24.13 2.76
CA LEU A 470 27.23 -23.79 2.73
C LEU A 470 26.43 -24.72 1.81
N PHE A 471 26.96 -25.05 0.63
CA PHE A 471 26.31 -25.98 -0.27
C PHE A 471 26.27 -27.41 0.31
N SER A 472 27.32 -27.85 0.98
CA SER A 472 27.32 -29.15 1.68
C SER A 472 26.29 -29.18 2.81
N PHE A 473 26.26 -28.15 3.63
CA PHE A 473 25.26 -28.04 4.69
C PHE A 473 23.85 -27.95 4.13
N ARG A 474 23.62 -27.17 3.08
CA ARG A 474 22.34 -27.11 2.39
C ARG A 474 21.85 -28.49 1.94
N ALA A 475 22.73 -29.31 1.38
CA ALA A 475 22.37 -30.64 0.94
C ALA A 475 21.89 -31.52 2.12
N LEU A 476 22.57 -31.47 3.25
CA LEU A 476 22.17 -32.19 4.46
C LEU A 476 20.84 -31.65 5.03
N TRP A 477 20.72 -30.35 5.15
CA TRP A 477 19.51 -29.69 5.65
C TRP A 477 18.27 -30.04 4.81
N LEU A 478 18.41 -30.13 3.48
CA LEU A 478 17.31 -30.53 2.59
C LEU A 478 16.87 -32.00 2.78
N VAL A 479 17.76 -32.88 3.22
CA VAL A 479 17.43 -34.28 3.53
C VAL A 479 16.59 -34.37 4.81
N GLU A 480 16.88 -33.54 5.81
CA GLU A 480 16.19 -33.53 7.10
C GLU A 480 14.89 -32.70 7.05
N LEU A 481 14.81 -31.72 6.16
CA LEU A 481 13.70 -30.78 6.03
C LEU A 481 12.30 -31.42 6.05
N PRO A 482 12.02 -32.55 5.37
CA PRO A 482 10.67 -33.13 5.32
C PRO A 482 10.05 -33.46 6.70
N GLN A 483 10.88 -33.63 7.73
CA GLN A 483 10.43 -33.96 9.09
C GLN A 483 10.35 -32.75 10.02
N MET A 484 10.85 -31.60 9.58
CA MET A 484 10.95 -30.39 10.41
C MET A 484 9.71 -29.51 10.27
N SER A 485 9.27 -28.92 11.38
CA SER A 485 8.39 -27.74 11.38
C SER A 485 9.12 -26.51 10.86
N PRO A 486 8.43 -25.44 10.44
CA PRO A 486 9.06 -24.19 10.01
C PRO A 486 10.02 -23.59 11.03
N ALA A 487 9.70 -23.65 12.33
CA ALA A 487 10.57 -23.18 13.39
C ALA A 487 11.83 -24.01 13.52
N GLU A 488 11.73 -25.35 13.54
CA GLU A 488 12.87 -26.26 13.58
C GLU A 488 13.76 -26.09 12.36
N ALA A 489 13.16 -26.00 11.15
CA ALA A 489 13.90 -25.84 9.92
C ALA A 489 14.64 -24.50 9.85
N LEU A 490 14.00 -23.39 10.29
CA LEU A 490 14.62 -22.08 10.33
C LEU A 490 15.73 -22.01 11.38
N HIS A 491 15.50 -22.55 12.59
CA HIS A 491 16.51 -22.60 13.64
C HIS A 491 17.74 -23.43 13.20
N ALA A 492 17.52 -24.66 12.69
CA ALA A 492 18.60 -25.52 12.20
C ALA A 492 19.39 -24.84 11.09
N LEU A 493 18.70 -24.15 10.17
CA LEU A 493 19.30 -23.40 9.09
C LEU A 493 20.22 -22.27 9.60
N LEU A 494 19.68 -21.40 10.47
CA LEU A 494 20.41 -20.23 10.94
C LEU A 494 21.61 -20.60 11.85
N SER A 495 21.48 -21.67 12.66
CA SER A 495 22.56 -22.24 13.47
C SER A 495 23.60 -22.91 12.58
N GLY A 496 23.21 -23.84 11.72
CA GLY A 496 24.16 -24.59 10.89
C GLY A 496 24.88 -23.74 9.83
N ALA A 497 24.25 -22.66 9.38
CA ALA A 497 24.92 -21.67 8.55
C ALA A 497 25.80 -20.68 9.34
N GLY A 498 25.87 -20.79 10.68
CA GLY A 498 26.68 -19.92 11.54
C GLY A 498 26.17 -18.49 11.69
N TYR A 499 24.91 -18.24 11.36
CA TYR A 499 24.30 -16.90 11.46
C TYR A 499 23.98 -16.55 12.92
N LEU A 500 23.34 -17.47 13.65
CA LEU A 500 23.00 -17.27 15.06
C LEU A 500 24.26 -17.13 15.93
N ASP A 501 25.25 -17.97 15.73
CA ASP A 501 26.52 -17.89 16.49
C ASP A 501 27.24 -16.55 16.28
N ALA A 502 27.26 -16.08 15.02
CA ALA A 502 27.85 -14.77 14.69
C ALA A 502 27.05 -13.62 15.29
N LEU A 503 25.74 -13.71 15.32
CA LEU A 503 24.85 -12.69 15.90
C LEU A 503 25.01 -12.65 17.43
N GLU A 504 25.06 -13.80 18.09
CA GLU A 504 25.31 -13.92 19.54
C GLU A 504 26.72 -13.42 19.91
N ALA A 505 27.74 -13.76 19.12
CA ALA A 505 29.09 -13.25 19.33
C ALA A 505 29.13 -11.73 19.21
N SER A 506 28.45 -11.19 18.19
CA SER A 506 28.34 -9.73 17.97
C SER A 506 27.61 -9.02 19.11
N ALA A 507 26.59 -9.64 19.70
CA ALA A 507 25.85 -9.08 20.84
C ALA A 507 26.66 -9.09 22.15
N ARG A 508 27.61 -10.03 22.29
CA ARG A 508 28.51 -10.11 23.45
C ARG A 508 29.71 -9.17 23.40
N GLU A 509 30.06 -8.66 22.21
CA GLU A 509 31.15 -7.69 22.08
C GLU A 509 30.78 -6.37 22.76
N PRO A 510 31.63 -5.85 23.68
CA PRO A 510 31.37 -4.60 24.35
C PRO A 510 31.39 -3.46 23.34
N GLY A 511 30.23 -2.98 22.94
CA GLY A 511 30.07 -1.78 22.12
C GLY A 511 29.64 -0.62 23.02
N GLU A 512 30.34 0.52 22.94
CA GLU A 512 29.90 1.72 23.64
C GLU A 512 28.72 2.39 22.90
N GLY A 513 27.64 2.68 23.62
CA GLY A 513 26.52 3.48 23.13
C GLY A 513 25.55 2.77 22.17
N ARG A 514 25.10 3.47 21.14
CA ARG A 514 24.05 3.02 20.19
C ARG A 514 24.39 1.73 19.41
N GLU A 515 25.67 1.43 19.18
CA GLU A 515 26.09 0.25 18.41
C GLU A 515 25.92 -1.06 19.21
N GLY A 516 26.18 -1.05 20.50
CA GLY A 516 25.97 -2.22 21.38
C GLY A 516 24.48 -2.56 21.53
N ALA A 517 23.66 -1.55 21.78
CA ALA A 517 22.20 -1.72 21.94
C ALA A 517 21.55 -2.25 20.65
N GLY A 518 22.02 -1.82 19.45
CA GLY A 518 21.48 -2.29 18.17
C GLY A 518 21.77 -3.77 17.89
N ARG A 519 22.88 -4.31 18.37
CA ARG A 519 23.25 -5.72 18.16
C ARG A 519 22.44 -6.68 19.03
N GLU A 520 22.16 -6.29 20.27
CA GLU A 520 21.28 -7.04 21.17
C GLU A 520 19.83 -7.04 20.65
N GLU A 521 19.38 -5.91 20.12
CA GLU A 521 18.08 -5.76 19.48
C GLU A 521 17.95 -6.65 18.24
N ASP A 522 18.99 -6.76 17.42
CA ASP A 522 19.00 -7.63 16.24
C ASP A 522 18.85 -9.12 16.60
N LEU A 523 19.50 -9.57 17.68
CA LEU A 523 19.36 -10.94 18.18
C LEU A 523 17.93 -11.22 18.68
N GLU A 524 17.35 -10.27 19.40
CA GLU A 524 15.96 -10.42 19.89
C GLU A 524 14.96 -10.46 18.72
N HIS A 525 15.18 -9.68 17.67
CA HIS A 525 14.34 -9.73 16.47
C HIS A 525 14.38 -11.10 15.76
N VAL A 526 15.53 -11.75 15.72
CA VAL A 526 15.64 -13.10 15.12
C VAL A 526 14.97 -14.14 16.01
N ARG A 527 15.08 -14.03 17.34
CA ARG A 527 14.37 -14.89 18.29
C ARG A 527 12.85 -14.74 18.17
N GLU A 528 12.37 -13.50 17.98
CA GLU A 528 10.95 -13.25 17.72
C GLU A 528 10.50 -13.86 16.40
N LEU A 529 11.32 -13.79 15.34
CA LEU A 529 11.01 -14.46 14.07
C LEU A 529 10.88 -15.99 14.25
N LEU A 530 11.71 -16.61 15.06
CA LEU A 530 11.63 -18.03 15.40
C LEU A 530 10.32 -18.33 16.15
N ARG A 531 9.93 -17.50 17.12
CA ARG A 531 8.62 -17.63 17.81
C ARG A 531 7.43 -17.49 16.86
N VAL A 532 7.51 -16.57 15.89
CA VAL A 532 6.49 -16.46 14.84
C VAL A 532 6.41 -17.75 14.01
N ALA A 533 7.55 -18.39 13.73
CA ALA A 533 7.58 -19.63 12.97
C ALA A 533 6.93 -20.82 13.71
N GLU A 534 6.92 -20.81 15.06
CA GLU A 534 6.27 -21.84 15.90
C GLU A 534 4.74 -21.89 15.69
N ALA A 535 4.13 -20.80 15.26
CA ALA A 535 2.70 -20.74 14.98
C ALA A 535 2.29 -21.54 13.72
N PHE A 536 3.26 -22.02 12.94
CA PHE A 536 3.04 -22.79 11.72
C PHE A 536 3.17 -24.29 12.00
N THR A 537 2.12 -25.03 11.71
CA THR A 537 2.03 -26.48 12.00
C THR A 537 2.35 -27.38 10.81
N GLY A 538 2.55 -26.82 9.61
CA GLY A 538 3.02 -27.57 8.46
C GLY A 538 4.43 -28.10 8.68
N THR A 539 4.81 -29.17 7.96
CA THR A 539 6.16 -29.74 8.02
C THR A 539 6.81 -29.71 6.64
N GLY A 540 8.13 -29.78 6.63
CA GLY A 540 8.89 -29.85 5.40
C GLY A 540 8.89 -28.54 4.60
N GLU A 541 9.14 -28.72 3.31
CA GLU A 541 9.24 -27.58 2.39
C GLU A 541 7.92 -26.80 2.25
N GLU A 542 6.79 -27.50 2.26
CA GLU A 542 5.48 -26.86 2.11
C GLU A 542 5.17 -25.92 3.27
N GLY A 543 5.38 -26.37 4.53
CA GLY A 543 5.18 -25.53 5.71
C GLY A 543 6.13 -24.33 5.75
N LEU A 544 7.36 -24.54 5.26
CA LEU A 544 8.37 -23.49 5.21
C LEU A 544 8.07 -22.43 4.13
N LEU A 545 7.56 -22.83 2.98
CA LEU A 545 7.11 -21.92 1.92
C LEU A 545 5.90 -21.11 2.36
N GLU A 546 4.97 -21.72 3.09
CA GLU A 546 3.84 -21.01 3.71
C GLU A 546 4.30 -19.93 4.69
N PHE A 547 5.22 -20.29 5.58
CA PHE A 547 5.82 -19.34 6.51
C PHE A 547 6.49 -18.17 5.75
N LEU A 548 7.31 -18.47 4.74
CA LEU A 548 8.02 -17.48 3.95
C LEU A 548 7.07 -16.54 3.20
N GLU A 549 6.00 -17.09 2.63
CA GLU A 549 4.95 -16.31 1.96
C GLU A 549 4.29 -15.33 2.93
N LYS A 550 3.87 -15.82 4.09
CA LYS A 550 3.23 -14.97 5.10
C LYS A 550 4.14 -13.87 5.61
N VAL A 551 5.41 -14.18 5.88
CA VAL A 551 6.42 -13.19 6.29
C VAL A 551 6.61 -12.13 5.21
N THR A 552 6.70 -12.54 3.95
CA THR A 552 6.91 -11.62 2.83
C THR A 552 5.69 -10.74 2.58
N LEU A 553 4.47 -11.29 2.63
CA LEU A 553 3.22 -10.54 2.48
C LEU A 553 2.96 -9.61 3.67
N ALA A 554 3.35 -10.01 4.90
CA ALA A 554 3.20 -9.18 6.09
C ALA A 554 4.18 -8.00 6.14
N ALA A 555 5.33 -8.10 5.47
CA ALA A 555 6.29 -7.01 5.38
C ALA A 555 5.73 -5.76 4.67
N GLU A 556 4.75 -5.92 3.78
CA GLU A 556 4.07 -4.79 3.14
C GLU A 556 2.99 -4.13 4.02
N GLU A 557 2.52 -4.82 5.06
CA GLU A 557 1.53 -4.30 5.99
C GLU A 557 2.23 -3.71 7.21
N ALA A 558 2.28 -2.38 7.30
CA ALA A 558 2.81 -1.69 8.48
C ALA A 558 2.01 -2.04 9.73
N GLY A 559 2.48 -3.02 10.51
CA GLY A 559 1.94 -3.42 11.81
C GLY A 559 2.79 -2.82 12.93
N GLY A 560 2.21 -1.94 13.76
CA GLY A 560 2.82 -1.53 15.02
C GLY A 560 2.31 -2.43 16.15
N GLU A 561 3.16 -2.65 17.15
CA GLU A 561 2.83 -3.35 18.40
C GLU A 561 1.60 -2.75 19.10
N GLU A 562 0.82 -3.57 19.77
CA GLU A 562 -0.26 -3.15 20.68
C GLU A 562 0.32 -2.54 21.95
N SER A 563 0.71 -1.27 21.90
CA SER A 563 1.11 -0.49 23.09
C SER A 563 -0.02 0.43 23.49
N GLU A 564 -0.16 0.73 24.78
CA GLU A 564 -1.07 1.76 25.30
C GLU A 564 -0.57 3.16 24.96
N ALA A 565 -0.75 3.56 23.69
CA ALA A 565 -0.18 4.76 23.13
C ALA A 565 -1.09 5.41 22.10
N VAL A 566 -0.95 6.73 21.91
CA VAL A 566 -1.61 7.51 20.86
C VAL A 566 -1.10 7.06 19.49
N ARG A 567 -1.99 6.95 18.52
CA ARG A 567 -1.66 6.49 17.16
C ARG A 567 -1.40 7.66 16.23
N LEU A 568 -0.19 7.73 15.67
CA LEU A 568 0.19 8.69 14.63
C LEU A 568 0.31 7.96 13.30
N MET A 569 -0.39 8.43 12.25
CA MET A 569 -0.35 7.76 10.94
C MET A 569 -0.80 8.67 9.81
N THR A 570 -0.48 8.25 8.58
CA THR A 570 -1.04 8.90 7.41
C THR A 570 -2.53 8.57 7.26
N LEU A 571 -3.28 9.45 6.58
CA LEU A 571 -4.68 9.22 6.24
C LEU A 571 -4.92 7.89 5.50
N HIS A 572 -3.97 7.47 4.66
CA HIS A 572 -4.05 6.18 3.95
C HIS A 572 -4.00 4.98 4.91
N ASN A 573 -3.10 5.05 5.91
CA ASN A 573 -2.95 3.99 6.90
C ASN A 573 -4.10 3.93 7.92
N ALA A 574 -4.94 4.99 7.96
CA ALA A 574 -6.13 5.03 8.81
C ALA A 574 -7.30 4.20 8.27
N LYS A 575 -7.26 3.81 6.97
CA LYS A 575 -8.33 3.00 6.38
C LYS A 575 -8.46 1.66 7.11
N GLY A 576 -9.71 1.23 7.36
CA GLY A 576 -10.00 0.01 8.13
C GLY A 576 -9.94 0.16 9.64
N LEU A 577 -9.40 1.28 10.17
CA LEU A 577 -9.31 1.55 11.60
C LEU A 577 -10.46 2.42 12.09
N GLU A 578 -10.61 2.55 13.42
CA GLU A 578 -11.56 3.45 14.06
C GLU A 578 -11.09 3.84 15.46
N PHE A 579 -11.40 5.07 15.88
CA PHE A 579 -10.94 5.66 17.12
C PHE A 579 -12.04 6.54 17.73
N ASP A 580 -12.03 6.73 19.04
CA ASP A 580 -13.00 7.62 19.67
C ASP A 580 -12.71 9.08 19.32
N VAL A 581 -11.43 9.47 19.30
CA VAL A 581 -11.01 10.85 19.03
C VAL A 581 -9.99 10.87 17.89
N VAL A 582 -10.25 11.70 16.90
CA VAL A 582 -9.39 11.86 15.72
C VAL A 582 -8.98 13.33 15.56
N PHE A 583 -7.68 13.54 15.40
CA PHE A 583 -7.08 14.82 15.00
C PHE A 583 -6.65 14.70 13.54
N LEU A 584 -7.10 15.65 12.71
CA LEU A 584 -6.72 15.78 11.30
C LEU A 584 -5.91 17.05 11.15
N VAL A 585 -4.59 16.94 10.97
CA VAL A 585 -3.66 18.07 10.96
C VAL A 585 -3.17 18.41 9.56
N GLY A 586 -2.83 19.67 9.33
CA GLY A 586 -2.27 20.12 8.06
C GLY A 586 -3.28 20.17 6.92
N LEU A 587 -4.49 20.72 7.19
CA LEU A 587 -5.55 20.85 6.19
C LEU A 587 -5.29 22.06 5.28
N GLU A 588 -4.29 21.95 4.42
CA GLU A 588 -3.78 23.02 3.54
C GLU A 588 -3.65 22.52 2.10
N ASP A 589 -3.95 23.40 1.13
CA ASP A 589 -3.70 23.13 -0.30
C ASP A 589 -2.19 22.88 -0.53
N GLY A 590 -1.89 21.81 -1.25
CA GLY A 590 -0.52 21.33 -1.42
C GLY A 590 -0.16 20.16 -0.48
N LEU A 591 -0.86 20.02 0.64
CA LEU A 591 -0.84 18.83 1.52
C LEU A 591 -2.11 18.00 1.33
N LEU A 592 -3.27 18.55 1.62
CA LEU A 592 -4.57 17.91 1.41
C LEU A 592 -5.56 18.91 0.77
N PRO A 593 -5.76 18.87 -0.57
CA PRO A 593 -5.20 17.90 -1.52
C PRO A 593 -3.69 18.04 -1.73
N HIS A 594 -3.04 16.92 -2.05
CA HIS A 594 -1.62 16.92 -2.33
C HIS A 594 -1.31 17.71 -3.62
N SER A 595 -0.16 18.42 -3.65
CA SER A 595 0.21 19.29 -4.78
C SER A 595 0.25 18.60 -6.15
N ARG A 596 0.52 17.29 -6.19
CA ARG A 596 0.54 16.50 -7.43
C ARG A 596 -0.85 16.23 -8.00
N SER A 597 -1.87 16.25 -7.17
CA SER A 597 -3.26 15.91 -7.53
C SER A 597 -4.07 17.12 -8.02
N VAL A 598 -3.53 18.34 -7.89
CA VAL A 598 -4.27 19.60 -8.13
C VAL A 598 -4.74 19.77 -9.57
N ASP A 599 -3.98 19.24 -10.53
CA ASP A 599 -4.24 19.40 -11.97
C ASP A 599 -5.23 18.35 -12.53
N SER A 600 -5.62 17.35 -11.75
CA SER A 600 -6.50 16.26 -12.16
C SER A 600 -7.82 16.29 -11.38
N PRO A 601 -8.98 16.54 -12.01
CA PRO A 601 -10.27 16.48 -11.31
C PRO A 601 -10.53 15.13 -10.63
N HIS A 602 -10.10 14.04 -11.24
CA HIS A 602 -10.25 12.69 -10.68
C HIS A 602 -9.40 12.50 -9.42
N GLU A 603 -8.15 12.98 -9.43
CA GLU A 603 -7.27 12.90 -8.28
C GLU A 603 -7.72 13.83 -7.13
N ILE A 604 -8.32 14.99 -7.45
CA ILE A 604 -8.98 15.85 -6.45
C ILE A 604 -10.15 15.12 -5.78
N GLU A 605 -10.94 14.36 -6.54
CA GLU A 605 -12.00 13.54 -5.95
C GLU A 605 -11.44 12.43 -5.03
N GLU A 606 -10.30 11.84 -5.39
CA GLU A 606 -9.62 10.86 -4.55
C GLU A 606 -9.07 11.48 -3.26
N GLU A 607 -8.44 12.65 -3.32
CA GLU A 607 -7.99 13.40 -2.13
C GLU A 607 -9.18 13.80 -1.22
N ARG A 608 -10.35 14.11 -1.81
CA ARG A 608 -11.58 14.36 -1.03
C ARG A 608 -12.09 13.09 -0.35
N ARG A 609 -12.01 11.91 -1.03
CA ARG A 609 -12.29 10.62 -0.40
C ARG A 609 -11.33 10.32 0.74
N LEU A 610 -10.06 10.70 0.60
CA LEU A 610 -9.06 10.53 1.65
C LEU A 610 -9.40 11.36 2.89
N PHE A 611 -9.84 12.62 2.73
CA PHE A 611 -10.34 13.42 3.82
C PHE A 611 -11.62 12.83 4.44
N TYR A 612 -12.56 12.37 3.61
CA TYR A 612 -13.76 11.66 4.06
C TYR A 612 -13.43 10.40 4.88
N VAL A 613 -12.44 9.61 4.43
CA VAL A 613 -11.96 8.45 5.19
C VAL A 613 -11.45 8.90 6.56
N GLY A 614 -10.63 9.95 6.64
CA GLY A 614 -10.14 10.48 7.92
C GLY A 614 -11.26 10.87 8.88
N LEU A 615 -12.25 11.64 8.42
CA LEU A 615 -13.41 12.04 9.22
C LEU A 615 -14.20 10.84 9.76
N THR A 616 -14.45 9.84 8.91
CA THR A 616 -15.26 8.67 9.23
C THR A 616 -14.53 7.61 10.06
N ARG A 617 -13.28 7.84 10.44
CA ARG A 617 -12.58 7.00 11.42
C ARG A 617 -12.99 7.32 12.86
N ALA A 618 -13.53 8.52 13.10
CA ALA A 618 -13.92 8.94 14.44
C ALA A 618 -15.28 8.38 14.85
N ARG A 619 -15.35 7.92 16.10
CA ARG A 619 -16.61 7.52 16.75
C ARG A 619 -17.27 8.70 17.45
N GLU A 620 -16.52 9.48 18.24
CA GLU A 620 -17.04 10.51 19.15
C GLU A 620 -16.71 11.93 18.73
N ARG A 621 -15.43 12.24 18.49
CA ARG A 621 -14.95 13.62 18.27
C ARG A 621 -13.92 13.71 17.15
N VAL A 622 -13.96 14.87 16.45
CA VAL A 622 -13.00 15.22 15.40
C VAL A 622 -12.46 16.62 15.64
N PHE A 623 -11.15 16.76 15.57
CA PHE A 623 -10.42 18.01 15.60
C PHE A 623 -9.73 18.22 14.24
N LEU A 624 -9.94 19.39 13.65
CA LEU A 624 -9.39 19.78 12.36
C LEU A 624 -8.41 20.93 12.59
N SER A 625 -7.23 20.88 12.01
CA SER A 625 -6.27 21.97 12.13
C SER A 625 -5.58 22.31 10.83
N LEU A 626 -5.20 23.59 10.72
CA LEU A 626 -4.39 24.14 9.65
C LEU A 626 -3.52 25.28 10.23
N VAL A 627 -2.48 25.64 9.48
CA VAL A 627 -1.58 26.72 9.87
C VAL A 627 -1.57 27.85 8.85
N ARG A 628 -1.10 29.04 9.28
CA ARG A 628 -0.89 30.19 8.39
C ARG A 628 0.45 30.08 7.63
N ARG A 629 1.46 29.46 8.27
CA ARG A 629 2.80 29.27 7.70
C ARG A 629 3.31 27.88 8.04
N ARG A 630 3.82 27.17 7.06
CA ARG A 630 4.37 25.82 7.26
C ARG A 630 5.80 25.73 6.74
N ASN A 631 6.66 25.08 7.51
CA ASN A 631 7.98 24.69 7.05
C ASN A 631 7.89 23.35 6.33
N LEU A 632 8.14 23.35 5.02
CA LEU A 632 8.25 22.13 4.22
C LEU A 632 9.68 22.07 3.64
N PHE A 633 10.39 21.01 3.98
CA PHE A 633 11.75 20.75 3.48
C PHE A 633 12.75 21.90 3.75
N GLY A 634 12.66 22.54 4.91
CA GLY A 634 13.61 23.56 5.36
C GLY A 634 13.26 25.01 4.95
N SER A 635 12.14 25.24 4.27
CA SER A 635 11.67 26.59 3.93
C SER A 635 10.27 26.85 4.47
N TYR A 636 10.09 27.99 5.18
CA TYR A 636 8.77 28.49 5.59
C TYR A 636 8.04 29.07 4.37
N ARG A 637 6.77 28.67 4.22
CA ARG A 637 5.87 29.19 3.18
C ARG A 637 4.53 29.55 3.81
N ASP A 638 3.88 30.56 3.28
CA ASP A 638 2.50 30.86 3.61
C ASP A 638 1.62 29.70 3.16
N ALA A 639 0.81 29.18 4.05
CA ALA A 639 -0.08 28.08 3.81
C ALA A 639 -1.45 28.57 3.35
N VAL A 640 -1.98 27.97 2.31
CA VAL A 640 -3.34 28.24 1.82
C VAL A 640 -4.27 27.21 2.44
N PRO A 641 -5.38 27.59 3.08
CA PRO A 641 -6.35 26.63 3.61
C PRO A 641 -6.80 25.64 2.53
N SER A 642 -6.96 24.38 2.93
CA SER A 642 -7.46 23.35 2.01
C SER A 642 -8.77 23.77 1.37
N ARG A 643 -8.87 23.67 0.05
CA ARG A 643 -10.12 23.90 -0.71
C ARG A 643 -11.29 23.07 -0.19
N PHE A 644 -11.03 21.93 0.42
CA PHE A 644 -12.06 21.07 1.00
C PHE A 644 -12.72 21.67 2.22
N LEU A 645 -12.08 22.59 2.93
CA LEU A 645 -12.67 23.28 4.06
C LEU A 645 -13.78 24.25 3.65
N TYR A 646 -13.72 24.77 2.42
CA TYR A 646 -14.78 25.61 1.86
C TYR A 646 -16.00 24.81 1.37
N ASP A 647 -15.83 23.49 1.18
CA ASP A 647 -16.92 22.57 0.89
C ASP A 647 -17.78 22.24 2.13
N LEU A 648 -17.27 22.57 3.33
CA LEU A 648 -17.94 22.29 4.61
C LEU A 648 -18.87 23.45 5.00
N PRO A 649 -20.18 23.21 5.22
CA PRO A 649 -21.08 24.22 5.73
C PRO A 649 -20.61 24.74 7.09
N ALA A 650 -20.55 26.07 7.25
CA ALA A 650 -20.11 26.72 8.49
C ALA A 650 -20.94 26.31 9.72
N SER A 651 -22.21 25.95 9.51
CA SER A 651 -23.11 25.46 10.56
C SER A 651 -22.73 24.08 11.11
N LEU A 652 -21.96 23.29 10.37
CA LEU A 652 -21.59 21.92 10.76
C LEU A 652 -20.24 21.83 11.48
N VAL A 653 -19.44 22.90 11.46
CA VAL A 653 -18.11 22.93 12.06
C VAL A 653 -18.05 24.02 13.11
N ARG A 654 -17.51 23.72 14.30
CA ARG A 654 -17.26 24.70 15.35
C ARG A 654 -15.86 25.30 15.14
N ARG A 655 -15.78 26.57 14.77
CA ARG A 655 -14.51 27.31 14.67
C ARG A 655 -14.11 27.82 16.04
N THR A 656 -12.87 27.53 16.44
CA THR A 656 -12.36 27.93 17.76
C THR A 656 -11.62 29.26 17.71
N ASP A 657 -10.94 29.56 16.59
CA ASP A 657 -10.18 30.81 16.42
C ASP A 657 -10.21 31.29 14.96
N GLY A 658 -10.65 32.51 14.74
CA GLY A 658 -10.55 33.26 13.48
C GLY A 658 -11.44 32.73 12.33
N ALA A 659 -11.90 33.63 11.48
CA ALA A 659 -12.49 33.24 10.20
C ALA A 659 -11.42 32.62 9.28
N LEU A 660 -11.76 31.57 8.52
CA LEU A 660 -10.97 31.22 7.35
C LEU A 660 -10.82 32.52 6.52
N PRO A 661 -9.65 32.79 5.93
CA PRO A 661 -9.52 33.88 4.96
C PRO A 661 -10.67 33.77 3.98
N GLU A 662 -11.32 34.89 3.64
CA GLU A 662 -12.36 34.87 2.63
C GLU A 662 -11.79 34.16 1.38
N SER A 663 -12.52 33.16 0.85
CA SER A 663 -12.13 32.56 -0.40
C SER A 663 -12.07 33.69 -1.41
N SER A 664 -10.88 33.99 -1.91
CA SER A 664 -10.79 34.84 -3.09
C SER A 664 -11.51 34.03 -4.19
N GLU A 665 -12.73 34.42 -4.54
CA GLU A 665 -13.52 33.83 -5.64
C GLU A 665 -12.79 33.88 -6.98
N GLN A 666 -11.61 34.48 -7.03
CA GLN A 666 -10.71 34.58 -8.16
C GLN A 666 -10.03 33.25 -8.58
N GLY A 667 -10.17 32.17 -7.83
CA GLY A 667 -9.71 30.82 -8.24
C GLY A 667 -10.77 29.96 -8.96
N ARG A 668 -12.03 30.38 -8.97
CA ARG A 668 -13.12 29.69 -9.71
C ARG A 668 -13.39 30.33 -11.08
N GLY A 669 -12.33 30.77 -11.76
CA GLY A 669 -12.42 31.29 -13.13
C GLY A 669 -12.87 30.19 -14.09
N SER A 670 -14.17 30.23 -14.42
CA SER A 670 -14.74 29.70 -15.65
C SER A 670 -13.84 30.10 -16.83
N PHE A 671 -13.41 29.14 -17.61
CA PHE A 671 -12.84 29.40 -18.93
C PHE A 671 -13.94 30.01 -19.82
N GLY A 672 -13.86 31.32 -20.05
CA GLY A 672 -14.70 32.03 -20.98
C GLY A 672 -15.05 33.46 -20.51
N GLY A 673 -14.32 34.48 -20.97
CA GLY A 673 -14.72 35.86 -20.82
C GLY A 673 -13.56 36.85 -20.70
N THR A 674 -13.34 37.58 -21.73
CA THR A 674 -12.38 38.70 -21.93
C THR A 674 -12.71 39.90 -21.02
N GLY A 675 -11.71 40.40 -20.24
CA GLY A 675 -11.77 41.71 -19.56
C GLY A 675 -10.44 42.06 -18.86
N PRO A 676 -9.99 43.32 -18.78
CA PRO A 676 -8.60 43.69 -18.55
C PRO A 676 -8.19 43.65 -17.10
N GLY A 677 -6.96 43.17 -16.88
CA GLY A 677 -6.36 42.88 -15.60
C GLY A 677 -6.05 44.11 -14.71
N ARG A 678 -6.07 43.85 -13.39
CA ARG A 678 -5.38 44.63 -12.39
C ARG A 678 -4.20 43.84 -11.83
N HIS A 679 -3.03 44.45 -11.91
CA HIS A 679 -1.78 43.93 -11.35
C HIS A 679 -1.83 43.89 -9.82
N VAL A 680 -1.57 42.74 -9.22
CA VAL A 680 -1.14 42.62 -7.82
C VAL A 680 0.38 42.42 -7.83
N THR A 681 1.08 43.42 -7.30
CA THR A 681 2.55 43.42 -7.15
C THR A 681 2.98 42.41 -6.09
N ALA A 682 3.71 41.38 -6.50
CA ALA A 682 4.46 40.55 -5.59
C ALA A 682 5.73 41.29 -5.13
N HIS A 683 5.95 41.39 -3.82
CA HIS A 683 7.17 41.91 -3.23
C HIS A 683 8.39 41.07 -3.66
N ARG A 684 9.37 41.78 -4.21
CA ARG A 684 10.72 41.29 -4.54
C ARG A 684 11.59 41.30 -3.26
N GLU A 685 12.35 40.26 -3.04
CA GLU A 685 13.52 40.27 -2.19
C GLU A 685 14.74 40.91 -2.86
N PRO A 686 15.74 41.41 -2.10
CA PRO A 686 16.72 42.36 -2.58
C PRO A 686 17.85 41.76 -3.39
N LEU A 687 18.27 42.57 -4.29
CA LEU A 687 19.26 42.59 -5.33
C LEU A 687 20.67 42.16 -4.94
N TYR A 688 21.29 41.39 -5.86
CA TYR A 688 22.71 41.54 -6.16
C TYR A 688 22.88 42.41 -7.40
N GLU A 689 23.96 43.21 -7.37
CA GLU A 689 24.27 44.33 -8.25
C GLU A 689 24.27 44.00 -9.74
N GLU A 690 23.81 44.98 -10.51
CA GLU A 690 23.69 44.95 -11.99
C GLU A 690 25.04 45.16 -12.67
N GLU A 691 25.49 44.16 -13.43
CA GLU A 691 26.29 44.43 -14.63
C GLU A 691 25.40 44.37 -15.87
N ASN A 692 25.57 45.32 -16.79
CA ASN A 692 24.76 45.55 -17.96
C ASN A 692 24.41 44.28 -18.75
N PRO A 693 23.13 43.98 -19.03
CA PRO A 693 22.75 42.76 -19.74
C PRO A 693 22.90 42.88 -21.24
N PRO A 694 23.34 41.77 -21.89
CA PRO A 694 23.17 41.64 -23.35
C PRO A 694 21.68 41.58 -23.69
N THR A 695 21.31 42.16 -24.83
CA THR A 695 19.94 42.24 -25.35
C THR A 695 19.22 40.87 -25.30
N ARG A 696 18.17 40.78 -24.49
CA ARG A 696 17.36 39.55 -24.38
C ARG A 696 16.45 39.41 -25.59
N PRO A 697 16.44 38.25 -26.27
CA PRO A 697 15.52 38.03 -27.37
C PRO A 697 14.06 38.14 -26.88
N ARG A 698 13.24 38.86 -27.65
CA ARG A 698 11.82 39.08 -27.28
C ARG A 698 10.91 37.96 -27.75
N LYS A 699 11.31 37.25 -28.82
CA LYS A 699 10.57 36.12 -29.41
C LYS A 699 11.49 34.98 -29.78
N VAL A 700 10.94 33.77 -29.78
CA VAL A 700 11.62 32.56 -30.28
C VAL A 700 10.68 31.80 -31.21
N ARG A 701 11.26 31.14 -32.23
CA ARG A 701 10.56 30.16 -33.05
C ARG A 701 11.07 28.76 -32.72
N HIS A 702 10.16 27.92 -32.25
CA HIS A 702 10.43 26.53 -31.90
C HIS A 702 9.90 25.60 -32.99
N PRO A 703 10.63 24.57 -33.42
CA PRO A 703 10.22 23.72 -34.54
C PRO A 703 8.88 23.00 -34.34
N VAL A 704 8.49 22.74 -33.09
CA VAL A 704 7.23 22.05 -32.75
C VAL A 704 6.16 23.02 -32.24
N PHE A 705 6.53 24.08 -31.49
CA PHE A 705 5.58 24.97 -30.81
C PHE A 705 5.28 26.25 -31.57
N GLY A 706 6.00 26.49 -32.67
CA GLY A 706 5.85 27.70 -33.47
C GLY A 706 6.49 28.93 -32.80
N GLU A 707 5.96 30.12 -33.09
CA GLU A 707 6.46 31.36 -32.49
C GLU A 707 5.92 31.56 -31.08
N GLY A 708 6.82 31.93 -30.16
CA GLY A 708 6.52 32.19 -28.77
C GLY A 708 7.20 33.46 -28.26
N ARG A 709 6.58 34.12 -27.27
CA ARG A 709 7.14 35.30 -26.62
C ARG A 709 7.97 34.85 -25.42
N VAL A 710 9.23 35.32 -25.35
CA VAL A 710 10.14 35.02 -24.22
C VAL A 710 9.70 35.81 -22.98
N GLU A 711 9.44 35.12 -21.90
CA GLU A 711 9.09 35.70 -20.58
C GLU A 711 10.31 35.80 -19.68
N SER A 712 11.17 34.76 -19.67
CA SER A 712 12.41 34.82 -18.91
C SER A 712 13.50 33.93 -19.51
N VAL A 713 14.74 34.26 -19.21
CA VAL A 713 15.93 33.50 -19.61
C VAL A 713 16.76 33.25 -18.36
N GLN A 714 17.17 32.00 -18.12
CA GLN A 714 17.97 31.56 -16.98
C GLN A 714 19.22 30.84 -17.47
N GLY A 715 20.37 31.18 -16.93
CA GLY A 715 21.67 30.60 -17.31
C GLY A 715 22.26 31.22 -18.58
N GLU A 716 23.47 30.82 -18.94
CA GLU A 716 24.25 31.35 -20.07
C GLU A 716 24.67 30.26 -21.05
N GLY A 717 25.05 30.65 -22.27
CA GLY A 717 25.55 29.76 -23.30
C GLY A 717 24.53 28.70 -23.74
N LEU A 718 24.99 27.48 -24.02
CA LEU A 718 24.17 26.35 -24.45
C LEU A 718 23.28 25.75 -23.35
N ASP A 719 23.61 26.00 -22.07
CA ASP A 719 22.79 25.58 -20.92
C ASP A 719 21.69 26.58 -20.54
N ARG A 720 21.54 27.62 -21.35
CA ARG A 720 20.48 28.62 -21.20
C ARG A 720 19.10 27.94 -21.26
N LYS A 721 18.26 28.24 -20.28
CA LYS A 721 16.85 27.84 -20.22
C LYS A 721 15.98 29.04 -20.55
N ILE A 722 15.13 28.91 -21.56
CA ILE A 722 14.20 29.94 -21.97
C ILE A 722 12.79 29.52 -21.54
N ILE A 723 12.10 30.43 -20.87
CA ILE A 723 10.67 30.29 -20.60
C ILE A 723 9.95 31.20 -21.58
N ALA A 724 9.20 30.57 -22.49
CA ALA A 724 8.46 31.28 -23.55
C ALA A 724 7.01 30.82 -23.59
N ARG A 725 6.11 31.77 -23.88
CA ARG A 725 4.68 31.54 -24.06
C ARG A 725 4.35 31.39 -25.55
N PHE A 726 3.80 30.24 -25.89
CA PHE A 726 3.34 29.92 -27.24
C PHE A 726 1.82 30.00 -27.33
N PRO A 727 1.22 30.61 -28.38
CA PRO A 727 -0.22 30.86 -28.44
C PRO A 727 -1.10 29.61 -28.26
N VAL A 728 -0.69 28.47 -28.83
CA VAL A 728 -1.44 27.20 -28.79
C VAL A 728 -1.02 26.31 -27.64
N TYR A 729 0.25 26.37 -27.22
CA TYR A 729 0.84 25.40 -26.29
C TYR A 729 1.11 25.96 -24.90
N GLY A 730 0.78 27.22 -24.62
CA GLY A 730 0.97 27.87 -23.33
C GLY A 730 2.45 28.10 -22.97
N LEU A 731 2.74 28.17 -21.68
CA LEU A 731 4.09 28.42 -21.16
C LEU A 731 4.97 27.17 -21.27
N LYS A 732 6.15 27.28 -21.88
CA LYS A 732 7.12 26.18 -21.99
C LYS A 732 8.50 26.62 -21.53
N LYS A 733 9.16 25.77 -20.75
CA LYS A 733 10.56 25.93 -20.32
C LYS A 733 11.44 25.06 -21.23
N ILE A 734 12.31 25.69 -22.02
CA ILE A 734 13.07 25.05 -23.07
C ILE A 734 14.56 25.26 -22.83
N LEU A 735 15.36 24.18 -22.90
CA LEU A 735 16.82 24.23 -22.81
C LEU A 735 17.40 24.43 -24.21
N VAL A 736 18.18 25.49 -24.43
CA VAL A 736 18.69 25.90 -25.76
C VAL A 736 19.46 24.79 -26.46
N ARG A 737 20.30 24.05 -25.77
CA ARG A 737 21.08 22.93 -26.34
C ARG A 737 20.21 21.74 -26.81
N ALA A 738 18.98 21.64 -26.34
CA ALA A 738 18.12 20.47 -26.59
C ALA A 738 17.30 20.58 -27.87
N VAL A 739 17.16 21.80 -28.46
CA VAL A 739 16.33 22.06 -29.61
C VAL A 739 16.92 23.23 -30.42
N ALA A 740 17.03 23.05 -31.73
CA ALA A 740 17.41 24.15 -32.62
C ALA A 740 16.26 25.18 -32.65
N MET A 741 16.43 26.29 -31.95
CA MET A 741 15.48 27.41 -31.92
C MET A 741 16.07 28.61 -32.64
N GLU A 742 15.23 29.32 -33.34
CA GLU A 742 15.54 30.61 -33.95
C GLU A 742 15.11 31.72 -33.00
N PHE A 743 16.03 32.61 -32.65
CA PHE A 743 15.74 33.81 -31.87
C PHE A 743 15.33 34.93 -32.82
N LEU A 744 14.16 35.48 -32.57
CA LEU A 744 13.59 36.55 -33.33
C LEU A 744 13.65 37.82 -32.47
N ASP A 745 14.31 38.86 -32.95
CA ASP A 745 14.47 40.16 -32.28
C ASP A 745 13.17 40.97 -32.22
#